data_8e56cf5442c10159a33b28a880c27cd2
#
_entry.id   8e56cf5442c10159a33b28a880c27cd2
#
_cell.length_a   1.000
_cell.length_b   1.000
_cell.length_c   1.000
_cell.angle_alpha   90.00
_cell.angle_beta   90.00
_cell.angle_gamma   90.00
#
_symmetry.space_group_name_H-M   'P 1'
#
loop_
_entity.id
_entity.type
_entity.pdbx_description
1 polymer ?
#
loop_
_entity_poly.entity_id
_entity_poly.type
_entity_poly.pdbx_seq_one_letter_code
_entity_poly.pdbx_strand_id
1 'polypeptide(L)'
;MKFSELWLREWVNPALDSEALANQITMAGLEVDGVEPVAGAFHGVVVGEVVECGQHPNADKLRVTKVNVGGDRLLDIVCGAPNCRQGLKVAVATVGAVLPGDFKIKAAKLRGEPSEGMLCSFSELGISDDHNGIIELPADAPIGTDIREYLKLDDNTIEISVTPNRADCLGIIGVARDVAVLNAEPLNAPDIAPVAATINDTLPIQVDAADACPRYLGRVVKGIDVTAPTPLWMREKLRRCGIRSIDAVVDVTNYVLLELGQPMHAFDLDRIDGGIVVRMAKEGETLTLLDGNEATLNADTLVIADHNKALAMGGIFGGEHSGVNGETRNVLLECAFFAPLAITGRARRHGLHTDASHRYERGVDPQLQFKAMERATRLLLDICGGEAGPVIDVTSETHLPTRATITLRRSKLDRLIGHHIADAQVTDILKRLGCEVTAGQDEWQAIAPSWRFDIAIEEDLVEEVARVYGYDNIPNAPVQASLVMGSHREAELSLKRVKTLLNDHGYQEVITYSFVDPKVQQLLHPGEEALILPSPISSEMSAMRLSLLPGLLTTVVYNQNRQQSRVRIFEAGLRFVPDTQADLGIRQDLMLAGALCGNRYEEHWDLAKASVDFYDLKGTLESVLELTGKLSEIEFRAEANPALHPGQSAAIYLKGERIGFIGVVHPELERKLDLNGRTLVFELLWDKVSERAIPQAQEVSRFPANRRDIAVVVAENVPAADILAECKKVGANQVVGVNLFDVYRGKGVAEGYKSLAISLILQDTGRTLEEDEIAATVAKCVTALKERFQASLRD
;
A
#
# COMPACT_ATOMS: atom_id res chain seq x y z
N MET A 1 -7.33 -14.51 -0.76
CA MET A 1 -8.39 -15.54 -0.67
C MET A 1 -7.98 -16.62 0.33
N LYS A 2 -8.90 -17.04 1.20
CA LYS A 2 -8.68 -18.15 2.14
C LYS A 2 -9.41 -19.40 1.67
N PHE A 3 -8.80 -20.56 1.80
CA PHE A 3 -9.42 -21.84 1.47
C PHE A 3 -8.84 -23.01 2.27
N SER A 4 -9.64 -24.08 2.42
CA SER A 4 -9.23 -25.34 3.04
C SER A 4 -8.33 -26.12 2.09
N GLU A 5 -7.18 -26.60 2.57
CA GLU A 5 -6.30 -27.48 1.81
C GLU A 5 -7.01 -28.80 1.44
N LEU A 6 -7.75 -29.38 2.38
CA LEU A 6 -8.52 -30.61 2.09
C LEU A 6 -9.58 -30.38 1.01
N TRP A 7 -10.22 -29.21 0.99
CA TRP A 7 -11.18 -28.90 -0.08
C TRP A 7 -10.48 -28.77 -1.44
N LEU A 8 -9.32 -28.13 -1.51
CA LEU A 8 -8.51 -28.10 -2.72
C LEU A 8 -8.12 -29.52 -3.17
N ARG A 9 -7.73 -30.39 -2.22
CA ARG A 9 -7.33 -31.77 -2.49
C ARG A 9 -8.48 -32.66 -2.95
N GLU A 10 -9.75 -32.31 -2.70
CA GLU A 10 -10.90 -32.98 -3.33
C GLU A 10 -10.92 -32.75 -4.86
N TRP A 11 -10.39 -31.61 -5.33
CA TRP A 11 -10.32 -31.24 -6.74
C TRP A 11 -9.05 -31.73 -7.44
N VAL A 12 -7.92 -31.66 -6.75
CA VAL A 12 -6.59 -32.07 -7.23
C VAL A 12 -5.72 -32.43 -6.04
N ASN A 13 -5.10 -33.61 -6.08
CA ASN A 13 -4.34 -34.10 -4.93
C ASN A 13 -2.93 -34.55 -5.32
N PRO A 14 -2.01 -33.61 -5.60
CA PRO A 14 -0.63 -33.93 -5.91
C PRO A 14 0.07 -34.57 -4.69
N ALA A 15 1.07 -35.41 -4.95
CA ALA A 15 1.87 -36.07 -3.92
C ALA A 15 2.86 -35.10 -3.26
N LEU A 16 2.36 -33.97 -2.76
CA LEU A 16 3.08 -32.91 -2.06
C LEU A 16 2.53 -32.75 -0.65
N ASP A 17 3.41 -32.52 0.32
CA ASP A 17 2.94 -32.06 1.64
C ASP A 17 2.48 -30.59 1.61
N SER A 18 1.95 -30.09 2.71
CA SER A 18 1.39 -28.73 2.78
C SER A 18 2.43 -27.64 2.51
N GLU A 19 3.67 -27.81 2.96
CA GLU A 19 4.75 -26.85 2.75
C GLU A 19 5.18 -26.81 1.28
N ALA A 20 5.39 -27.97 0.68
CA ALA A 20 5.76 -28.08 -0.73
C ALA A 20 4.65 -27.55 -1.65
N LEU A 21 3.36 -27.80 -1.31
CA LEU A 21 2.21 -27.29 -2.04
C LEU A 21 2.15 -25.75 -1.94
N ALA A 22 2.30 -25.18 -0.76
CA ALA A 22 2.31 -23.73 -0.55
C ALA A 22 3.45 -23.05 -1.32
N ASN A 23 4.64 -23.64 -1.30
CA ASN A 23 5.79 -23.16 -2.06
C ASN A 23 5.55 -23.24 -3.57
N GLN A 24 4.97 -24.33 -4.07
CA GLN A 24 4.65 -24.48 -5.49
C GLN A 24 3.65 -23.43 -5.96
N ILE A 25 2.58 -23.20 -5.20
CA ILE A 25 1.56 -22.20 -5.50
C ILE A 25 2.19 -20.80 -5.53
N THR A 26 3.04 -20.46 -4.55
CA THR A 26 3.76 -19.19 -4.48
C THR A 26 4.67 -19.00 -5.68
N MET A 27 5.50 -19.97 -6.01
CA MET A 27 6.46 -19.89 -7.13
C MET A 27 5.75 -19.82 -8.50
N ALA A 28 4.51 -20.26 -8.56
CA ALA A 28 3.66 -20.16 -9.76
C ALA A 28 2.87 -18.85 -9.86
N GLY A 29 3.07 -17.89 -8.94
CA GLY A 29 2.50 -16.54 -9.00
C GLY A 29 1.29 -16.27 -8.10
N LEU A 30 0.90 -17.23 -7.25
CA LEU A 30 -0.13 -17.04 -6.23
C LEU A 30 0.54 -17.04 -4.84
N GLU A 31 1.01 -15.90 -4.39
CA GLU A 31 1.73 -15.76 -3.12
C GLU A 31 0.91 -16.27 -1.94
N VAL A 32 1.47 -17.20 -1.19
CA VAL A 32 0.85 -17.73 0.04
C VAL A 32 1.26 -16.85 1.20
N ASP A 33 0.30 -16.14 1.79
CA ASP A 33 0.50 -15.24 2.94
C ASP A 33 0.57 -16.01 4.25
N GLY A 34 -0.11 -17.15 4.34
CA GLY A 34 -0.12 -17.98 5.54
C GLY A 34 -0.73 -19.35 5.35
N VAL A 35 -0.32 -20.25 6.22
CA VAL A 35 -0.90 -21.61 6.35
C VAL A 35 -1.17 -21.84 7.82
N GLU A 36 -2.44 -21.98 8.18
CA GLU A 36 -2.86 -22.11 9.57
C GLU A 36 -3.71 -23.37 9.78
N PRO A 37 -3.52 -24.12 10.87
CA PRO A 37 -4.36 -25.26 11.19
C PRO A 37 -5.82 -24.81 11.44
N VAL A 38 -6.79 -25.60 10.98
CA VAL A 38 -8.23 -25.28 11.11
C VAL A 38 -8.79 -25.47 12.52
N ALA A 39 -8.03 -26.08 13.42
CA ALA A 39 -8.40 -26.31 14.81
C ALA A 39 -7.17 -26.32 15.73
N GLY A 40 -7.38 -26.11 17.00
CA GLY A 40 -6.34 -26.23 18.02
C GLY A 40 -5.77 -27.65 18.12
N ALA A 41 -4.61 -27.78 18.76
CA ALA A 41 -4.02 -29.07 19.07
C ALA A 41 -4.79 -29.70 20.24
N PHE A 42 -5.46 -30.80 20.01
CA PHE A 42 -6.14 -31.59 21.04
C PHE A 42 -6.24 -33.06 20.66
N HIS A 43 -6.48 -33.94 21.65
CA HIS A 43 -6.75 -35.34 21.45
C HIS A 43 -7.63 -35.90 22.59
N GLY A 44 -8.26 -37.08 22.34
CA GLY A 44 -9.12 -37.73 23.33
C GLY A 44 -10.54 -37.15 23.38
N VAL A 45 -10.98 -36.43 22.34
CA VAL A 45 -12.33 -35.90 22.18
C VAL A 45 -13.08 -36.78 21.19
N VAL A 46 -14.23 -37.32 21.59
CA VAL A 46 -15.04 -38.27 20.79
C VAL A 46 -16.48 -37.82 20.64
N VAL A 47 -17.17 -38.35 19.64
CA VAL A 47 -18.62 -38.19 19.48
C VAL A 47 -19.31 -38.93 20.63
N GLY A 48 -20.18 -38.23 21.36
CA GLY A 48 -21.02 -38.82 22.38
C GLY A 48 -22.49 -38.46 22.21
N GLU A 49 -23.37 -39.16 22.89
CA GLU A 49 -24.82 -38.86 22.97
C GLU A 49 -25.23 -38.61 24.39
N VAL A 50 -25.93 -37.52 24.64
CA VAL A 50 -26.54 -37.19 25.92
C VAL A 50 -27.78 -38.04 26.09
N VAL A 51 -27.64 -39.16 26.80
CA VAL A 51 -28.74 -40.14 27.02
C VAL A 51 -29.75 -39.61 28.03
N GLU A 52 -29.22 -39.02 29.12
CA GLU A 52 -30.05 -38.40 30.18
C GLU A 52 -29.54 -36.98 30.47
N CYS A 53 -30.43 -36.03 30.69
CA CYS A 53 -30.11 -34.68 31.07
C CYS A 53 -31.11 -34.14 32.10
N GLY A 54 -30.60 -33.79 33.30
CA GLY A 54 -31.44 -33.30 34.40
C GLY A 54 -30.82 -32.04 35.06
N GLN A 55 -31.64 -31.38 35.88
CA GLN A 55 -31.19 -30.22 36.65
C GLN A 55 -30.19 -30.67 37.73
N HIS A 56 -29.12 -29.88 37.89
CA HIS A 56 -28.15 -30.08 38.96
C HIS A 56 -28.80 -29.80 40.35
N PRO A 57 -28.67 -30.69 41.36
CA PRO A 57 -29.35 -30.55 42.65
C PRO A 57 -28.89 -29.29 43.43
N ASN A 58 -27.66 -28.82 43.20
CA ASN A 58 -27.06 -27.77 43.99
C ASN A 58 -26.62 -26.53 43.15
N ALA A 59 -27.11 -26.40 41.89
CA ALA A 59 -26.73 -25.31 41.03
C ALA A 59 -27.75 -25.07 39.91
N ASP A 60 -28.31 -23.84 39.87
CA ASP A 60 -29.38 -23.47 38.95
C ASP A 60 -28.95 -23.43 37.47
N LYS A 61 -27.67 -23.14 37.22
CA LYS A 61 -27.12 -23.02 35.87
C LYS A 61 -26.43 -24.29 35.36
N LEU A 62 -26.35 -25.33 36.15
CA LEU A 62 -25.71 -26.60 35.79
C LEU A 62 -26.72 -27.69 35.52
N ARG A 63 -26.33 -28.61 34.64
CA ARG A 63 -27.07 -29.85 34.35
C ARG A 63 -26.21 -31.06 34.65
N VAL A 64 -26.83 -32.15 35.10
CA VAL A 64 -26.20 -33.47 35.30
C VAL A 64 -26.61 -34.29 34.09
N THR A 65 -25.64 -34.88 33.41
CA THR A 65 -25.89 -35.68 32.20
C THR A 65 -25.26 -37.08 32.34
N LYS A 66 -25.93 -38.06 31.67
CA LYS A 66 -25.32 -39.36 31.36
C LYS A 66 -25.04 -39.41 29.89
N VAL A 67 -23.77 -39.64 29.53
CA VAL A 67 -23.29 -39.54 28.14
C VAL A 67 -22.74 -40.89 27.67
N ASN A 68 -23.29 -41.36 26.54
CA ASN A 68 -22.76 -42.53 25.85
C ASN A 68 -21.61 -42.09 24.91
N VAL A 69 -20.41 -42.63 25.13
CA VAL A 69 -19.23 -42.41 24.28
C VAL A 69 -18.78 -43.71 23.59
N GLY A 70 -19.66 -44.74 23.53
CA GLY A 70 -19.35 -46.01 22.89
C GLY A 70 -18.61 -47.02 23.79
N GLY A 71 -18.44 -46.73 25.08
CA GLY A 71 -17.85 -47.64 26.07
C GLY A 71 -18.90 -48.52 26.77
N ASP A 72 -18.41 -49.36 27.71
CA ASP A 72 -19.25 -50.30 28.45
C ASP A 72 -20.22 -49.65 29.43
N ARG A 73 -20.03 -48.40 29.78
CA ARG A 73 -20.88 -47.63 30.70
C ARG A 73 -21.09 -46.19 30.25
N LEU A 74 -22.17 -45.60 30.73
CA LEU A 74 -22.41 -44.16 30.56
C LEU A 74 -21.48 -43.36 31.48
N LEU A 75 -21.02 -42.19 30.97
CA LEU A 75 -20.22 -41.24 31.75
C LEU A 75 -21.14 -40.23 32.45
N ASP A 76 -20.85 -39.93 33.71
CA ASP A 76 -21.47 -38.81 34.43
C ASP A 76 -20.70 -37.55 34.09
N ILE A 77 -21.36 -36.55 33.51
CA ILE A 77 -20.74 -35.29 33.12
C ILE A 77 -21.63 -34.11 33.54
N VAL A 78 -21.06 -33.13 34.23
CA VAL A 78 -21.74 -31.90 34.58
C VAL A 78 -21.49 -30.88 33.47
N CYS A 79 -22.55 -30.24 32.94
CA CYS A 79 -22.51 -29.29 31.85
C CYS A 79 -23.21 -27.97 32.24
N GLY A 80 -22.56 -26.86 31.98
CA GLY A 80 -23.11 -25.50 32.18
C GLY A 80 -23.69 -24.84 30.93
N ALA A 81 -23.64 -25.53 29.80
CA ALA A 81 -24.08 -24.95 28.53
C ALA A 81 -25.63 -24.88 28.45
N PRO A 82 -26.18 -23.77 27.97
CA PRO A 82 -27.62 -23.53 27.91
C PRO A 82 -28.34 -24.48 26.91
N ASN A 83 -27.64 -24.95 25.90
CA ASN A 83 -28.17 -25.80 24.84
C ASN A 83 -28.07 -27.29 25.17
N CYS A 84 -27.53 -27.69 26.33
CA CYS A 84 -27.42 -29.08 26.73
C CYS A 84 -28.80 -29.70 27.00
N ARG A 85 -29.14 -30.78 26.30
CA ARG A 85 -30.41 -31.50 26.40
C ARG A 85 -30.27 -32.99 26.07
N GLN A 86 -31.25 -33.78 26.49
CA GLN A 86 -31.31 -35.21 26.17
C GLN A 86 -31.44 -35.44 24.65
N GLY A 87 -30.79 -36.47 24.16
CA GLY A 87 -30.80 -36.90 22.75
C GLY A 87 -29.80 -36.18 21.86
N LEU A 88 -29.03 -35.20 22.40
CA LEU A 88 -28.10 -34.43 21.63
C LEU A 88 -26.80 -35.21 21.36
N LYS A 89 -26.31 -35.19 20.12
CA LYS A 89 -24.96 -35.64 19.78
C LYS A 89 -23.98 -34.49 20.03
N VAL A 90 -22.90 -34.78 20.71
CA VAL A 90 -21.95 -33.76 21.22
C VAL A 90 -20.50 -34.20 21.10
N ALA A 91 -19.58 -33.23 21.20
CA ALA A 91 -18.14 -33.49 21.34
C ALA A 91 -17.79 -33.67 22.83
N VAL A 92 -17.29 -34.85 23.19
CA VAL A 92 -16.98 -35.23 24.57
C VAL A 92 -15.48 -35.40 24.76
N ALA A 93 -14.86 -34.51 25.56
CA ALA A 93 -13.52 -34.75 26.05
C ALA A 93 -13.56 -35.73 27.21
N THR A 94 -13.02 -36.92 27.00
CA THR A 94 -12.96 -37.99 28.03
C THR A 94 -11.82 -37.73 29.02
N VAL A 95 -11.85 -38.42 30.15
CA VAL A 95 -10.75 -38.36 31.12
C VAL A 95 -9.44 -38.79 30.43
N GLY A 96 -8.40 -37.96 30.56
CA GLY A 96 -7.12 -38.14 29.88
C GLY A 96 -6.99 -37.35 28.58
N ALA A 97 -8.09 -36.81 28.08
CA ALA A 97 -8.04 -35.90 26.95
C ALA A 97 -7.16 -34.65 27.26
N VAL A 98 -6.50 -34.14 26.24
CA VAL A 98 -5.73 -32.87 26.30
C VAL A 98 -6.32 -31.90 25.32
N LEU A 99 -6.80 -30.78 25.78
CA LEU A 99 -7.36 -29.68 25.00
C LEU A 99 -6.30 -28.61 24.68
N PRO A 100 -6.57 -27.65 23.80
CA PRO A 100 -5.65 -26.56 23.49
C PRO A 100 -5.14 -25.84 24.76
N GLY A 101 -3.85 -25.47 24.76
CA GLY A 101 -3.19 -24.93 25.95
C GLY A 101 -2.79 -25.98 27.00
N ASP A 102 -2.60 -27.24 26.60
CA ASP A 102 -2.24 -28.38 27.45
C ASP A 102 -3.22 -28.63 28.61
N PHE A 103 -4.48 -28.25 28.42
CA PHE A 103 -5.52 -28.43 29.41
C PHE A 103 -5.96 -29.91 29.48
N LYS A 104 -5.55 -30.61 30.56
CA LYS A 104 -5.82 -32.02 30.75
C LYS A 104 -7.16 -32.24 31.46
N ILE A 105 -8.03 -33.08 30.87
CA ILE A 105 -9.30 -33.47 31.45
C ILE A 105 -9.08 -34.54 32.50
N LYS A 106 -9.58 -34.27 33.71
CA LYS A 106 -9.52 -35.18 34.87
C LYS A 106 -10.92 -35.41 35.41
N ALA A 107 -11.13 -36.60 36.03
CA ALA A 107 -12.32 -36.82 36.79
C ALA A 107 -12.41 -35.82 37.96
N ALA A 108 -13.53 -35.15 38.11
CA ALA A 108 -13.78 -34.15 39.14
C ALA A 108 -15.16 -34.28 39.78
N LYS A 109 -15.38 -33.56 40.84
CA LYS A 109 -16.70 -33.31 41.40
C LYS A 109 -17.02 -31.83 41.35
N LEU A 110 -18.14 -31.53 40.67
CA LEU A 110 -18.61 -30.15 40.51
C LEU A 110 -19.85 -29.95 41.39
N ARG A 111 -19.70 -29.20 42.48
CA ARG A 111 -20.72 -28.93 43.48
C ARG A 111 -21.37 -30.22 44.06
N GLY A 112 -20.56 -31.28 44.22
CA GLY A 112 -20.96 -32.54 44.80
C GLY A 112 -21.27 -33.66 43.78
N GLU A 113 -21.58 -33.31 42.53
CA GLU A 113 -21.88 -34.27 41.46
C GLU A 113 -20.62 -34.67 40.69
N PRO A 114 -20.46 -35.98 40.35
CA PRO A 114 -19.30 -36.47 39.61
C PRO A 114 -19.31 -35.94 38.16
N SER A 115 -18.12 -35.64 37.62
CA SER A 115 -17.94 -35.27 36.23
C SER A 115 -16.69 -35.99 35.69
N GLU A 116 -16.90 -36.92 34.78
CA GLU A 116 -15.87 -37.78 34.18
C GLU A 116 -15.57 -37.40 32.73
N GLY A 117 -15.51 -36.10 32.47
CA GLY A 117 -15.28 -35.55 31.15
C GLY A 117 -15.85 -34.13 31.02
N MET A 118 -15.82 -33.62 29.83
CA MET A 118 -16.33 -32.29 29.49
C MET A 118 -17.03 -32.32 28.12
N LEU A 119 -18.20 -31.68 28.03
CA LEU A 119 -18.86 -31.43 26.76
C LEU A 119 -18.28 -30.12 26.20
N CYS A 120 -17.73 -30.18 24.99
CA CYS A 120 -16.91 -29.10 24.44
C CYS A 120 -17.70 -28.15 23.54
N SER A 121 -17.35 -26.88 23.61
CA SER A 121 -17.71 -25.85 22.64
C SER A 121 -16.69 -25.78 21.48
N PHE A 122 -16.98 -25.02 20.44
CA PHE A 122 -16.04 -24.75 19.35
C PHE A 122 -14.78 -24.01 19.84
N SER A 123 -14.92 -23.10 20.80
CA SER A 123 -13.79 -22.31 21.32
C SER A 123 -12.84 -23.17 22.16
N GLU A 124 -13.35 -24.12 22.93
CA GLU A 124 -12.53 -25.02 23.77
C GLU A 124 -11.66 -25.96 22.94
N LEU A 125 -12.09 -26.31 21.73
CA LEU A 125 -11.31 -27.08 20.77
C LEU A 125 -10.44 -26.22 19.83
N GLY A 126 -10.46 -24.89 20.00
CA GLY A 126 -9.73 -23.97 19.13
C GLY A 126 -10.19 -24.03 17.67
N ILE A 127 -11.48 -24.35 17.45
CA ILE A 127 -12.09 -24.40 16.11
C ILE A 127 -12.58 -23.02 15.69
N SER A 128 -13.19 -22.28 16.61
CA SER A 128 -13.66 -20.89 16.42
C SER A 128 -13.80 -20.19 17.77
N ASP A 129 -14.11 -18.89 17.76
CA ASP A 129 -14.36 -18.11 18.97
C ASP A 129 -15.77 -18.33 19.57
N ASP A 130 -16.58 -19.19 18.96
CA ASP A 130 -17.93 -19.47 19.43
C ASP A 130 -17.92 -20.27 20.74
N HIS A 131 -18.41 -19.63 21.79
CA HIS A 131 -18.54 -20.18 23.15
C HIS A 131 -19.98 -20.15 23.66
N ASN A 132 -20.99 -19.94 22.78
CA ASN A 132 -22.39 -19.78 23.16
C ASN A 132 -23.09 -21.10 23.55
N GLY A 133 -22.36 -22.20 23.59
CA GLY A 133 -22.86 -23.51 23.96
C GLY A 133 -21.89 -24.59 23.55
N ILE A 134 -22.33 -25.84 23.79
CA ILE A 134 -21.58 -27.02 23.33
C ILE A 134 -21.85 -27.30 21.84
N ILE A 135 -20.92 -28.00 21.20
CA ILE A 135 -21.04 -28.42 19.79
C ILE A 135 -22.21 -29.38 19.63
N GLU A 136 -23.15 -29.03 18.81
CA GLU A 136 -24.26 -29.89 18.37
C GLU A 136 -23.88 -30.61 17.06
N LEU A 137 -23.78 -31.93 17.13
CA LEU A 137 -23.46 -32.73 15.97
C LEU A 137 -24.75 -33.27 15.31
N PRO A 138 -24.73 -33.61 14.01
CA PRO A 138 -25.80 -34.29 13.34
C PRO A 138 -26.25 -35.59 14.07
N ALA A 139 -27.54 -35.93 14.02
CA ALA A 139 -28.13 -37.07 14.74
C ALA A 139 -27.53 -38.43 14.31
N ASP A 140 -27.00 -38.51 13.11
CA ASP A 140 -26.35 -39.69 12.52
C ASP A 140 -24.85 -39.80 12.86
N ALA A 141 -24.30 -38.84 13.61
CA ALA A 141 -22.89 -38.86 14.01
C ALA A 141 -22.57 -40.16 14.78
N PRO A 142 -21.56 -40.95 14.36
CA PRO A 142 -21.26 -42.26 14.96
C PRO A 142 -20.58 -42.06 16.32
N ILE A 143 -21.24 -42.63 17.36
CA ILE A 143 -20.79 -42.56 18.74
C ILE A 143 -19.41 -43.19 18.88
N GLY A 144 -18.51 -42.58 19.62
CA GLY A 144 -17.16 -43.09 19.89
C GLY A 144 -16.12 -42.73 18.84
N THR A 145 -16.54 -42.14 17.73
CA THR A 145 -15.60 -41.65 16.68
C THR A 145 -14.81 -40.44 17.19
N ASP A 146 -13.52 -40.42 16.92
CA ASP A 146 -12.70 -39.23 17.23
C ASP A 146 -13.24 -38.01 16.48
N ILE A 147 -13.35 -36.88 17.20
CA ILE A 147 -13.87 -35.63 16.65
C ILE A 147 -12.96 -35.05 15.53
N ARG A 148 -11.63 -35.20 15.67
CA ARG A 148 -10.70 -34.75 14.61
C ARG A 148 -10.93 -35.50 13.31
N GLU A 149 -11.18 -36.84 13.42
CA GLU A 149 -11.50 -37.68 12.27
C GLU A 149 -12.88 -37.35 11.69
N TYR A 150 -13.91 -37.24 12.54
CA TYR A 150 -15.29 -36.98 12.12
C TYR A 150 -15.45 -35.64 11.42
N LEU A 151 -14.84 -34.57 11.95
CA LEU A 151 -14.88 -33.22 11.39
C LEU A 151 -13.76 -32.95 10.40
N LYS A 152 -12.85 -33.92 10.15
CA LYS A 152 -11.67 -33.77 9.30
C LYS A 152 -10.85 -32.53 9.68
N LEU A 153 -10.45 -32.42 10.97
CA LEU A 153 -9.77 -31.27 11.53
C LEU A 153 -8.25 -31.28 11.30
N ASP A 154 -7.69 -32.35 10.75
CA ASP A 154 -6.32 -32.40 10.26
C ASP A 154 -6.25 -31.78 8.87
N ASP A 155 -6.50 -30.50 8.83
CA ASP A 155 -6.58 -29.63 7.65
C ASP A 155 -5.92 -28.29 7.94
N ASN A 156 -5.54 -27.58 6.90
CA ASN A 156 -5.01 -26.25 6.97
C ASN A 156 -5.87 -25.27 6.16
N THR A 157 -5.99 -24.05 6.66
CA THR A 157 -6.43 -22.91 5.86
C THR A 157 -5.22 -22.30 5.19
N ILE A 158 -5.22 -22.23 3.87
CA ILE A 158 -4.22 -21.55 3.06
C ILE A 158 -4.79 -20.18 2.67
N GLU A 159 -4.03 -19.12 2.92
CA GLU A 159 -4.36 -17.78 2.47
C GLU A 159 -3.43 -17.37 1.34
N ILE A 160 -4.02 -16.99 0.20
CA ILE A 160 -3.28 -16.50 -0.97
C ILE A 160 -3.62 -15.06 -1.29
N SER A 161 -2.60 -14.31 -1.71
CA SER A 161 -2.72 -12.96 -2.28
C SER A 161 -2.92 -13.08 -3.79
N VAL A 162 -4.13 -12.75 -4.25
CA VAL A 162 -4.50 -12.89 -5.67
C VAL A 162 -4.33 -11.54 -6.36
N THR A 163 -3.45 -11.47 -7.35
CA THR A 163 -3.26 -10.29 -8.19
C THR A 163 -4.50 -10.02 -9.06
N PRO A 164 -4.78 -8.77 -9.44
CA PRO A 164 -5.99 -8.43 -10.21
C PRO A 164 -6.16 -9.19 -11.53
N ASN A 165 -5.08 -9.62 -12.17
CA ASN A 165 -5.11 -10.40 -13.40
C ASN A 165 -5.52 -11.87 -13.20
N ARG A 166 -5.41 -12.40 -11.97
CA ARG A 166 -5.69 -13.81 -11.67
C ARG A 166 -7.04 -14.00 -10.95
N ALA A 167 -8.06 -13.24 -11.35
CA ALA A 167 -9.41 -13.36 -10.78
C ALA A 167 -10.04 -14.76 -10.91
N ASP A 168 -9.56 -15.57 -11.84
CA ASP A 168 -9.90 -17.00 -11.95
C ASP A 168 -9.60 -17.77 -10.66
N CYS A 169 -8.58 -17.36 -9.91
CA CYS A 169 -8.17 -17.96 -8.62
C CYS A 169 -8.93 -17.42 -7.39
N LEU A 170 -9.97 -16.62 -7.57
CA LEU A 170 -10.87 -16.21 -6.50
C LEU A 170 -11.97 -17.25 -6.18
N GLY A 171 -11.75 -18.50 -6.60
CA GLY A 171 -12.54 -19.68 -6.28
C GLY A 171 -11.65 -20.94 -6.27
N ILE A 172 -12.10 -21.98 -5.59
CA ILE A 172 -11.37 -23.27 -5.48
C ILE A 172 -11.05 -23.82 -6.88
N ILE A 173 -11.99 -23.74 -7.81
CA ILE A 173 -11.82 -24.25 -9.18
C ILE A 173 -10.61 -23.65 -9.88
N GLY A 174 -10.34 -22.35 -9.70
CA GLY A 174 -9.21 -21.67 -10.34
C GLY A 174 -7.87 -22.09 -9.75
N VAL A 175 -7.78 -22.14 -8.42
CA VAL A 175 -6.59 -22.63 -7.71
C VAL A 175 -6.32 -24.10 -8.07
N ALA A 176 -7.38 -24.93 -8.09
CA ALA A 176 -7.28 -26.35 -8.45
C ALA A 176 -6.80 -26.54 -9.89
N ARG A 177 -7.30 -25.74 -10.85
CA ARG A 177 -6.81 -25.76 -12.23
C ARG A 177 -5.31 -25.46 -12.31
N ASP A 178 -4.86 -24.45 -11.55
CA ASP A 178 -3.45 -24.07 -11.53
C ASP A 178 -2.57 -25.19 -10.96
N VAL A 179 -2.94 -25.75 -9.82
CA VAL A 179 -2.23 -26.89 -9.19
C VAL A 179 -2.23 -28.12 -10.11
N ALA A 180 -3.34 -28.41 -10.79
CA ALA A 180 -3.43 -29.50 -11.76
C ALA A 180 -2.47 -29.30 -12.95
N VAL A 181 -2.39 -28.09 -13.48
CA VAL A 181 -1.44 -27.72 -14.55
C VAL A 181 0.00 -27.91 -14.13
N LEU A 182 0.36 -27.43 -12.94
CA LEU A 182 1.73 -27.50 -12.40
C LEU A 182 2.21 -28.93 -12.16
N ASN A 183 1.30 -29.83 -11.79
CA ASN A 183 1.61 -31.23 -11.48
C ASN A 183 1.30 -32.19 -12.64
N ALA A 184 0.78 -31.69 -13.76
CA ALA A 184 0.29 -32.51 -14.88
C ALA A 184 -0.73 -33.59 -14.45
N GLU A 185 -1.58 -33.25 -13.48
CA GLU A 185 -2.61 -34.13 -12.93
C GLU A 185 -4.02 -33.75 -13.46
N PRO A 186 -4.95 -34.71 -13.51
CA PRO A 186 -6.33 -34.44 -13.89
C PRO A 186 -7.06 -33.66 -12.77
N LEU A 187 -8.03 -32.83 -13.16
CA LEU A 187 -8.93 -32.13 -12.27
C LEU A 187 -10.15 -33.01 -11.95
N ASN A 188 -10.41 -33.26 -10.65
CA ASN A 188 -11.56 -34.00 -10.17
C ASN A 188 -12.71 -33.01 -9.85
N ALA A 189 -13.27 -32.38 -10.87
CA ALA A 189 -14.39 -31.48 -10.69
C ALA A 189 -15.65 -32.27 -10.23
N PRO A 190 -16.48 -31.68 -9.34
CA PRO A 190 -17.77 -32.31 -8.99
C PRO A 190 -18.67 -32.39 -10.22
N ASP A 191 -19.43 -33.47 -10.32
CA ASP A 191 -20.44 -33.60 -11.35
C ASP A 191 -21.61 -32.65 -11.04
N ILE A 192 -21.83 -31.68 -11.93
CA ILE A 192 -22.91 -30.69 -11.85
C ILE A 192 -23.93 -31.01 -12.94
N ALA A 193 -24.82 -31.94 -12.66
CA ALA A 193 -25.90 -32.31 -13.59
C ALA A 193 -27.01 -31.23 -13.59
N PRO A 194 -27.65 -31.00 -14.72
CA PRO A 194 -28.83 -30.15 -14.80
C PRO A 194 -29.93 -30.63 -13.83
N VAL A 195 -30.59 -29.68 -13.18
CA VAL A 195 -31.74 -29.96 -12.28
C VAL A 195 -33.03 -29.74 -13.08
N ALA A 196 -33.78 -30.79 -13.26
CA ALA A 196 -35.04 -30.69 -13.98
C ALA A 196 -36.05 -29.78 -13.25
N ALA A 197 -36.76 -28.93 -14.00
CA ALA A 197 -37.86 -28.16 -13.45
C ALA A 197 -39.03 -29.09 -13.05
N THR A 198 -39.56 -28.91 -11.84
CA THR A 198 -40.72 -29.65 -11.31
C THR A 198 -41.97 -28.77 -11.32
N ILE A 199 -41.82 -27.48 -11.48
CA ILE A 199 -42.90 -26.48 -11.66
C ILE A 199 -42.61 -25.63 -12.90
N ASN A 200 -43.62 -24.94 -13.41
CA ASN A 200 -43.53 -24.10 -14.59
C ASN A 200 -43.42 -22.59 -14.24
N ASP A 201 -43.23 -22.28 -12.98
CA ASP A 201 -43.17 -20.90 -12.50
C ASP A 201 -41.95 -20.17 -13.02
N THR A 202 -42.16 -19.03 -13.62
CA THR A 202 -41.14 -18.10 -14.10
C THR A 202 -41.46 -16.68 -13.64
N LEU A 203 -40.49 -15.79 -13.78
CA LEU A 203 -40.65 -14.36 -13.51
C LEU A 203 -40.19 -13.58 -14.75
N PRO A 204 -40.92 -12.56 -15.22
CA PRO A 204 -40.42 -11.70 -16.30
C PRO A 204 -39.08 -11.07 -15.92
N ILE A 205 -38.11 -11.18 -16.80
CA ILE A 205 -36.79 -10.55 -16.65
C ILE A 205 -36.49 -9.73 -17.88
N GLN A 206 -36.23 -8.44 -17.69
CA GLN A 206 -35.82 -7.51 -18.75
C GLN A 206 -34.45 -6.93 -18.44
N VAL A 207 -33.57 -6.89 -19.41
CA VAL A 207 -32.22 -6.30 -19.28
C VAL A 207 -32.14 -5.09 -20.21
N ASP A 208 -32.26 -3.89 -19.64
CA ASP A 208 -32.17 -2.63 -20.40
C ASP A 208 -30.70 -2.20 -20.58
N ALA A 209 -29.82 -2.57 -19.65
CA ALA A 209 -28.38 -2.27 -19.68
C ALA A 209 -27.58 -3.52 -20.14
N ALA A 210 -27.80 -3.97 -21.37
CA ALA A 210 -27.17 -5.19 -21.89
C ALA A 210 -25.64 -5.11 -22.04
N ASP A 211 -25.10 -3.92 -22.18
CA ASP A 211 -23.65 -3.66 -22.20
C ASP A 211 -23.02 -3.85 -20.81
N ALA A 212 -23.74 -3.49 -19.75
CA ALA A 212 -23.30 -3.66 -18.36
C ALA A 212 -23.60 -5.06 -17.81
N CYS A 213 -24.69 -5.68 -18.27
CA CYS A 213 -25.12 -7.04 -17.91
C CYS A 213 -25.40 -7.87 -19.15
N PRO A 214 -24.37 -8.41 -19.83
CA PRO A 214 -24.54 -9.22 -21.01
C PRO A 214 -25.32 -10.52 -20.81
N ARG A 215 -25.30 -11.08 -19.61
CA ARG A 215 -26.03 -12.31 -19.25
C ARG A 215 -26.64 -12.19 -17.87
N TYR A 216 -27.94 -12.46 -17.77
CA TYR A 216 -28.68 -12.54 -16.50
C TYR A 216 -29.51 -13.82 -16.49
N LEU A 217 -29.19 -14.74 -15.56
CA LEU A 217 -29.98 -15.92 -15.32
C LEU A 217 -30.79 -15.74 -14.04
N GLY A 218 -32.06 -16.11 -14.10
CA GLY A 218 -32.93 -16.21 -12.96
C GLY A 218 -33.57 -17.59 -12.86
N ARG A 219 -33.86 -18.04 -11.64
CA ARG A 219 -34.59 -19.29 -11.42
C ARG A 219 -35.51 -19.16 -10.20
N VAL A 220 -36.77 -19.44 -10.38
CA VAL A 220 -37.75 -19.47 -9.29
C VAL A 220 -37.65 -20.80 -8.56
N VAL A 221 -37.55 -20.76 -7.22
CA VAL A 221 -37.66 -21.93 -6.36
C VAL A 221 -38.70 -21.63 -5.30
N LYS A 222 -39.75 -22.47 -5.22
CA LYS A 222 -40.90 -22.30 -4.33
C LYS A 222 -40.98 -23.38 -3.26
N GLY A 223 -41.54 -23.01 -2.12
CA GLY A 223 -41.80 -23.92 -1.04
C GLY A 223 -40.59 -24.40 -0.27
N ILE A 224 -39.57 -23.54 -0.17
CA ILE A 224 -38.36 -23.84 0.61
C ILE A 224 -38.61 -23.69 2.11
N ASP A 225 -37.89 -24.44 2.90
CA ASP A 225 -37.74 -24.22 4.34
C ASP A 225 -36.42 -23.46 4.61
N VAL A 226 -36.51 -22.14 4.73
CA VAL A 226 -35.37 -21.27 5.01
C VAL A 226 -34.78 -21.50 6.42
N THR A 227 -35.55 -22.15 7.31
CA THR A 227 -35.11 -22.46 8.68
C THR A 227 -34.33 -23.77 8.76
N ALA A 228 -34.28 -24.55 7.65
CA ALA A 228 -33.46 -25.74 7.58
C ALA A 228 -32.00 -25.44 7.91
N PRO A 229 -31.36 -26.21 8.80
CA PRO A 229 -29.98 -25.94 9.19
C PRO A 229 -29.04 -26.24 8.02
N THR A 230 -28.10 -25.35 7.80
CA THR A 230 -27.01 -25.62 6.87
C THR A 230 -26.22 -26.85 7.33
N PRO A 231 -25.97 -27.85 6.45
CA PRO A 231 -25.19 -29.01 6.80
C PRO A 231 -23.82 -28.71 7.38
N LEU A 232 -23.39 -29.46 8.37
CA LEU A 232 -22.14 -29.22 9.08
C LEU A 232 -20.92 -29.21 8.15
N TRP A 233 -20.88 -30.06 7.14
CA TRP A 233 -19.80 -30.07 6.15
C TRP A 233 -19.68 -28.77 5.34
N MET A 234 -20.82 -28.14 5.01
CA MET A 234 -20.85 -26.85 4.29
C MET A 234 -20.44 -25.71 5.23
N ARG A 235 -20.97 -25.71 6.46
CA ARG A 235 -20.58 -24.71 7.48
C ARG A 235 -19.08 -24.74 7.74
N GLU A 236 -18.47 -25.92 7.85
CA GLU A 236 -17.03 -26.08 8.07
C GLU A 236 -16.21 -25.59 6.86
N LYS A 237 -16.63 -25.91 5.62
CA LYS A 237 -15.95 -25.37 4.42
C LYS A 237 -16.03 -23.85 4.36
N LEU A 238 -17.18 -23.26 4.64
CA LEU A 238 -17.34 -21.79 4.71
C LEU A 238 -16.45 -21.17 5.79
N ARG A 239 -16.49 -21.74 7.01
CA ARG A 239 -15.67 -21.28 8.13
C ARG A 239 -14.17 -21.27 7.80
N ARG A 240 -13.67 -22.38 7.23
CA ARG A 240 -12.26 -22.51 6.83
C ARG A 240 -11.84 -21.55 5.72
N CYS A 241 -12.81 -21.00 4.98
CA CYS A 241 -12.59 -19.94 4.01
C CYS A 241 -12.83 -18.53 4.58
N GLY A 242 -13.06 -18.40 5.90
CA GLY A 242 -13.28 -17.12 6.56
C GLY A 242 -14.70 -16.58 6.43
N ILE A 243 -15.66 -17.37 5.97
CA ILE A 243 -17.07 -16.94 5.83
C ILE A 243 -17.91 -17.51 6.97
N ARG A 244 -18.65 -16.61 7.61
CA ARG A 244 -19.61 -16.98 8.64
C ARG A 244 -20.91 -17.52 8.01
N SER A 245 -21.39 -18.68 8.48
CA SER A 245 -22.72 -19.19 8.12
C SER A 245 -23.84 -18.27 8.66
N ILE A 246 -24.83 -17.99 7.83
CA ILE A 246 -25.97 -17.10 8.13
C ILE A 246 -27.27 -17.92 8.13
N ASP A 247 -27.72 -18.34 6.96
CA ASP A 247 -28.83 -19.24 6.71
C ASP A 247 -28.54 -20.11 5.50
N ALA A 248 -29.29 -21.18 5.30
CA ALA A 248 -29.00 -22.14 4.26
C ALA A 248 -29.04 -21.58 2.83
N VAL A 249 -29.86 -20.58 2.56
CA VAL A 249 -29.97 -19.94 1.22
C VAL A 249 -28.71 -19.11 0.93
N VAL A 250 -28.33 -18.25 1.87
CA VAL A 250 -27.12 -17.41 1.78
C VAL A 250 -25.86 -18.28 1.78
N ASP A 251 -25.83 -19.31 2.61
CA ASP A 251 -24.71 -20.25 2.69
C ASP A 251 -24.50 -21.02 1.38
N VAL A 252 -25.56 -21.41 0.68
CA VAL A 252 -25.47 -22.02 -0.65
C VAL A 252 -24.89 -21.06 -1.67
N THR A 253 -25.31 -19.79 -1.69
CA THR A 253 -24.76 -18.79 -2.63
C THR A 253 -23.30 -18.51 -2.33
N ASN A 254 -22.91 -18.40 -1.06
CA ASN A 254 -21.51 -18.24 -0.64
C ASN A 254 -20.65 -19.47 -0.95
N TYR A 255 -21.21 -20.68 -0.80
CA TYR A 255 -20.53 -21.91 -1.15
C TYR A 255 -20.19 -21.96 -2.65
N VAL A 256 -21.15 -21.64 -3.51
CA VAL A 256 -20.94 -21.61 -4.97
C VAL A 256 -19.93 -20.52 -5.35
N LEU A 257 -19.97 -19.38 -4.69
CA LEU A 257 -19.00 -18.30 -4.87
C LEU A 257 -17.57 -18.80 -4.58
N LEU A 258 -17.36 -19.49 -3.47
CA LEU A 258 -16.04 -20.02 -3.10
C LEU A 258 -15.64 -21.23 -3.96
N GLU A 259 -16.56 -22.11 -4.28
CA GLU A 259 -16.28 -23.31 -5.08
C GLU A 259 -15.92 -22.96 -6.53
N LEU A 260 -16.74 -22.14 -7.18
CA LEU A 260 -16.68 -21.86 -8.61
C LEU A 260 -16.21 -20.45 -8.97
N GLY A 261 -16.13 -19.54 -8.01
CA GLY A 261 -15.79 -18.13 -8.28
C GLY A 261 -16.94 -17.29 -8.86
N GLN A 262 -18.18 -17.82 -8.83
CA GLN A 262 -19.37 -17.14 -9.33
C GLN A 262 -20.17 -16.54 -8.19
N PRO A 263 -20.26 -15.20 -8.07
CA PRO A 263 -21.17 -14.58 -7.13
C PRO A 263 -22.62 -14.83 -7.53
N MET A 264 -23.46 -15.15 -6.57
CA MET A 264 -24.91 -15.34 -6.74
C MET A 264 -25.67 -14.54 -5.70
N HIS A 265 -26.91 -14.22 -6.01
CA HIS A 265 -27.84 -13.58 -5.08
C HIS A 265 -29.17 -14.33 -5.05
N ALA A 266 -29.86 -14.24 -3.93
CA ALA A 266 -31.22 -14.77 -3.76
C ALA A 266 -32.15 -13.63 -3.30
N PHE A 267 -33.21 -13.38 -4.06
CA PHE A 267 -34.25 -12.46 -3.69
C PHE A 267 -35.43 -13.21 -3.08
N ASP A 268 -36.12 -12.60 -2.12
CA ASP A 268 -37.45 -13.05 -1.69
C ASP A 268 -38.43 -12.77 -2.83
N LEU A 269 -38.90 -13.83 -3.49
CA LEU A 269 -39.77 -13.72 -4.68
C LEU A 269 -41.07 -12.94 -4.41
N ASP A 270 -41.62 -13.06 -3.20
CA ASP A 270 -42.87 -12.45 -2.83
C ASP A 270 -42.74 -10.92 -2.60
N ARG A 271 -41.52 -10.40 -2.61
CA ARG A 271 -41.21 -8.99 -2.45
C ARG A 271 -40.78 -8.29 -3.76
N ILE A 272 -40.83 -9.03 -4.88
CA ILE A 272 -40.55 -8.49 -6.21
C ILE A 272 -41.86 -8.09 -6.87
N ASP A 273 -41.96 -6.85 -7.29
CA ASP A 273 -43.17 -6.32 -7.94
C ASP A 273 -43.08 -6.41 -9.48
N GLY A 274 -43.90 -7.31 -10.04
CA GLY A 274 -44.05 -7.47 -11.49
C GLY A 274 -42.97 -8.29 -12.19
N GLY A 275 -41.71 -8.07 -11.91
CA GLY A 275 -40.57 -8.74 -12.53
C GLY A 275 -39.25 -8.03 -12.27
N ILE A 276 -38.16 -8.57 -12.83
CA ILE A 276 -36.80 -7.96 -12.72
C ILE A 276 -36.56 -7.07 -13.93
N VAL A 277 -36.01 -5.89 -13.67
CA VAL A 277 -35.46 -4.97 -14.67
C VAL A 277 -34.01 -4.63 -14.31
N VAL A 278 -33.09 -5.11 -15.11
CA VAL A 278 -31.65 -4.80 -14.97
C VAL A 278 -31.35 -3.53 -15.76
N ARG A 279 -31.08 -2.44 -15.07
CA ARG A 279 -30.93 -1.09 -15.65
C ARG A 279 -29.88 -0.26 -14.94
N MET A 280 -29.52 0.86 -15.53
CA MET A 280 -28.75 1.88 -14.79
C MET A 280 -29.66 2.59 -13.77
N ALA A 281 -29.08 3.02 -12.64
CA ALA A 281 -29.79 3.80 -11.65
C ALA A 281 -30.19 5.18 -12.21
N LYS A 282 -31.23 5.78 -11.63
CA LYS A 282 -31.55 7.20 -11.84
C LYS A 282 -30.67 8.04 -10.91
N GLU A 283 -30.25 9.20 -11.37
CA GLU A 283 -29.43 10.10 -10.52
C GLU A 283 -30.20 10.46 -9.24
N GLY A 284 -29.57 10.25 -8.09
CA GLY A 284 -30.16 10.47 -6.78
C GLY A 284 -31.13 9.38 -6.31
N GLU A 285 -31.29 8.28 -7.04
CA GLU A 285 -32.06 7.13 -6.58
C GLU A 285 -31.50 6.56 -5.28
N THR A 286 -32.33 6.25 -4.30
CA THR A 286 -31.89 5.71 -3.01
C THR A 286 -32.16 4.22 -2.88
N LEU A 287 -31.29 3.52 -2.16
CA LEU A 287 -31.42 2.11 -1.85
C LEU A 287 -30.92 1.85 -0.43
N THR A 288 -31.78 1.27 0.41
CA THR A 288 -31.36 0.76 1.72
C THR A 288 -30.70 -0.60 1.52
N LEU A 289 -29.44 -0.71 1.94
CA LEU A 289 -28.61 -1.89 1.78
C LEU A 289 -28.84 -2.93 2.88
N LEU A 290 -28.37 -4.17 2.67
CA LEU A 290 -28.48 -5.28 3.65
C LEU A 290 -27.84 -4.98 5.02
N ASP A 291 -26.91 -4.02 5.08
CA ASP A 291 -26.29 -3.56 6.34
C ASP A 291 -27.08 -2.42 7.03
N GLY A 292 -28.25 -2.03 6.48
CA GLY A 292 -29.11 -0.97 6.97
C GLY A 292 -28.71 0.44 6.56
N ASN A 293 -27.59 0.61 5.84
CA ASN A 293 -27.16 1.92 5.35
C ASN A 293 -27.95 2.34 4.11
N GLU A 294 -28.30 3.63 4.01
CA GLU A 294 -28.89 4.19 2.79
C GLU A 294 -27.81 4.66 1.83
N ALA A 295 -27.84 4.14 0.60
CA ALA A 295 -26.97 4.57 -0.48
C ALA A 295 -27.72 5.48 -1.46
N THR A 296 -27.13 6.63 -1.80
CA THR A 296 -27.59 7.49 -2.89
C THR A 296 -26.82 7.13 -4.15
N LEU A 297 -27.55 6.69 -5.19
CA LEU A 297 -26.97 6.12 -6.41
C LEU A 297 -26.74 7.20 -7.47
N ASN A 298 -25.67 7.00 -8.26
CA ASN A 298 -25.39 7.80 -9.43
C ASN A 298 -25.91 7.09 -10.70
N ALA A 299 -26.13 7.83 -11.78
CA ALA A 299 -26.66 7.31 -13.04
C ALA A 299 -25.75 6.26 -13.73
N ASP A 300 -24.49 6.14 -13.30
CA ASP A 300 -23.52 5.14 -13.79
C ASP A 300 -23.46 3.86 -12.92
N THR A 301 -24.36 3.72 -11.97
CA THR A 301 -24.47 2.53 -11.11
C THR A 301 -25.49 1.56 -11.69
N LEU A 302 -25.06 0.31 -11.92
CA LEU A 302 -25.96 -0.76 -12.36
C LEU A 302 -26.84 -1.20 -11.18
N VAL A 303 -28.16 -1.31 -11.41
CA VAL A 303 -29.10 -1.81 -10.42
C VAL A 303 -29.91 -2.98 -10.94
N ILE A 304 -30.19 -3.90 -10.04
CA ILE A 304 -31.26 -4.88 -10.22
C ILE A 304 -32.51 -4.28 -9.61
N ALA A 305 -33.50 -4.02 -10.42
CA ALA A 305 -34.75 -3.38 -10.02
C ALA A 305 -35.95 -4.28 -10.29
N ASP A 306 -37.05 -3.97 -9.63
CA ASP A 306 -38.39 -4.42 -10.07
C ASP A 306 -39.09 -3.31 -10.86
N HIS A 307 -40.41 -3.42 -11.11
CA HIS A 307 -41.14 -2.42 -11.88
C HIS A 307 -41.26 -1.08 -11.14
N ASN A 308 -40.99 -1.04 -9.83
CA ASN A 308 -41.21 0.16 -9.00
C ASN A 308 -39.90 0.76 -8.45
N LYS A 309 -38.91 -0.07 -8.06
CA LYS A 309 -37.74 0.41 -7.33
C LYS A 309 -36.49 -0.47 -7.57
N ALA A 310 -35.32 0.06 -7.21
CA ALA A 310 -34.09 -0.70 -7.13
C ALA A 310 -34.17 -1.71 -5.95
N LEU A 311 -33.70 -2.93 -6.21
CA LEU A 311 -33.65 -4.03 -5.23
C LEU A 311 -32.23 -4.31 -4.76
N ALA A 312 -31.24 -4.08 -5.63
CA ALA A 312 -29.82 -4.30 -5.33
C ALA A 312 -28.94 -3.43 -6.23
N MET A 313 -27.74 -3.12 -5.77
CA MET A 313 -26.66 -2.70 -6.67
C MET A 313 -26.08 -3.93 -7.37
N GLY A 314 -26.25 -3.98 -8.69
CA GLY A 314 -25.86 -5.14 -9.49
C GLY A 314 -24.37 -5.48 -9.32
N GLY A 315 -24.09 -6.72 -8.91
CA GLY A 315 -22.71 -7.21 -8.70
C GLY A 315 -21.98 -6.61 -7.50
N ILE A 316 -22.64 -5.81 -6.66
CA ILE A 316 -21.99 -5.14 -5.52
C ILE A 316 -22.64 -5.54 -4.19
N PHE A 317 -23.90 -5.15 -3.97
CA PHE A 317 -24.55 -5.40 -2.67
C PHE A 317 -26.08 -5.44 -2.78
N GLY A 318 -26.69 -6.38 -2.07
CA GLY A 318 -28.15 -6.52 -2.02
C GLY A 318 -28.84 -5.41 -1.22
N GLY A 319 -30.13 -5.19 -1.49
CA GLY A 319 -31.01 -4.34 -0.71
C GLY A 319 -31.71 -5.09 0.41
N GLU A 320 -31.96 -4.40 1.53
CA GLU A 320 -32.61 -4.97 2.72
C GLU A 320 -34.04 -5.46 2.42
N HIS A 321 -34.81 -4.66 1.69
CA HIS A 321 -36.22 -4.95 1.43
C HIS A 321 -36.45 -6.28 0.67
N SER A 322 -35.59 -6.59 -0.30
CA SER A 322 -35.72 -7.74 -1.19
C SER A 322 -34.93 -8.97 -0.75
N GLY A 323 -34.18 -8.86 0.34
CA GLY A 323 -33.34 -9.93 0.87
C GLY A 323 -34.17 -11.08 1.48
N VAL A 324 -33.57 -12.26 1.47
CA VAL A 324 -34.10 -13.45 2.15
C VAL A 324 -34.11 -13.24 3.67
N ASN A 325 -35.17 -13.69 4.32
CA ASN A 325 -35.31 -13.63 5.77
C ASN A 325 -35.99 -14.92 6.32
N GLY A 326 -36.14 -15.02 7.63
CA GLY A 326 -36.71 -16.21 8.29
C GLY A 326 -38.16 -16.59 7.89
N GLU A 327 -38.89 -15.73 7.22
CA GLU A 327 -40.27 -15.96 6.74
C GLU A 327 -40.33 -16.31 5.25
N THR A 328 -39.19 -16.16 4.51
CA THR A 328 -39.13 -16.44 3.08
C THR A 328 -39.47 -17.89 2.76
N ARG A 329 -40.30 -18.13 1.76
CA ARG A 329 -40.71 -19.47 1.30
C ARG A 329 -40.46 -19.64 -0.20
N ASN A 330 -40.38 -18.57 -0.94
CA ASN A 330 -40.14 -18.57 -2.37
C ASN A 330 -38.99 -17.65 -2.69
N VAL A 331 -38.05 -18.10 -3.51
CA VAL A 331 -36.87 -17.29 -3.89
C VAL A 331 -36.70 -17.21 -5.39
N LEU A 332 -36.13 -16.09 -5.83
CA LEU A 332 -35.55 -15.98 -7.15
C LEU A 332 -34.01 -16.06 -6.98
N LEU A 333 -33.40 -17.10 -7.52
CA LEU A 333 -31.95 -17.19 -7.62
C LEU A 333 -31.48 -16.32 -8.78
N GLU A 334 -30.50 -15.47 -8.56
CA GLU A 334 -29.78 -14.66 -9.57
C GLU A 334 -28.39 -15.23 -9.81
N CYS A 335 -28.03 -15.38 -11.08
CA CYS A 335 -26.67 -15.71 -11.50
C CYS A 335 -26.36 -14.95 -12.79
N ALA A 336 -25.53 -13.94 -12.70
CA ALA A 336 -25.29 -13.01 -13.81
C ALA A 336 -23.81 -12.94 -14.21
N PHE A 337 -23.57 -12.46 -15.39
CA PHE A 337 -22.29 -11.92 -15.84
C PHE A 337 -22.44 -10.39 -15.96
N PHE A 338 -21.69 -9.66 -15.18
CA PHE A 338 -21.60 -8.20 -15.28
C PHE A 338 -20.27 -7.82 -15.90
N ALA A 339 -20.29 -6.86 -16.83
CA ALA A 339 -19.08 -6.35 -17.46
C ALA A 339 -18.17 -5.70 -16.38
N PRO A 340 -16.88 -6.05 -16.28
CA PRO A 340 -15.99 -5.52 -15.23
C PRO A 340 -15.97 -3.99 -15.14
N LEU A 341 -15.98 -3.29 -16.28
CA LEU A 341 -15.97 -1.82 -16.31
C LEU A 341 -17.25 -1.18 -15.75
N ALA A 342 -18.37 -1.91 -15.75
CA ALA A 342 -19.63 -1.44 -15.16
C ALA A 342 -19.62 -1.50 -13.63
N ILE A 343 -18.73 -2.32 -13.04
CA ILE A 343 -18.65 -2.53 -11.59
C ILE A 343 -17.46 -1.81 -10.98
N THR A 344 -16.34 -1.73 -11.71
CA THR A 344 -15.07 -1.14 -11.23
C THR A 344 -15.28 0.26 -10.64
N GLY A 345 -14.83 0.45 -9.41
CA GLY A 345 -14.85 1.73 -8.69
C GLY A 345 -16.20 2.11 -8.06
N ARG A 346 -17.33 1.49 -8.45
CA ARG A 346 -18.66 1.85 -7.95
C ARG A 346 -18.84 1.43 -6.49
N ALA A 347 -18.40 0.23 -6.12
CA ALA A 347 -18.44 -0.22 -4.72
C ALA A 347 -17.66 0.75 -3.79
N ARG A 348 -16.46 1.12 -4.18
CA ARG A 348 -15.59 2.02 -3.40
C ARG A 348 -16.21 3.40 -3.17
N ARG A 349 -16.97 3.92 -4.15
CA ARG A 349 -17.69 5.20 -4.05
C ARG A 349 -18.66 5.22 -2.88
N HIS A 350 -19.26 4.08 -2.56
CA HIS A 350 -20.18 3.91 -1.43
C HIS A 350 -19.51 3.34 -0.17
N GLY A 351 -18.16 3.31 -0.13
CA GLY A 351 -17.42 2.74 1.01
C GLY A 351 -17.55 1.23 1.14
N LEU A 352 -17.97 0.53 0.07
CA LEU A 352 -18.19 -0.91 0.04
C LEU A 352 -16.99 -1.65 -0.56
N HIS A 353 -16.70 -2.81 0.03
CA HIS A 353 -15.79 -3.81 -0.51
C HIS A 353 -16.39 -5.18 -0.23
N THR A 354 -17.00 -5.80 -1.24
CA THR A 354 -17.70 -7.08 -1.10
C THR A 354 -17.02 -8.18 -1.90
N ASP A 355 -17.24 -9.44 -1.50
CA ASP A 355 -16.77 -10.60 -2.24
C ASP A 355 -17.30 -10.66 -3.68
N ALA A 356 -18.53 -10.17 -3.89
CA ALA A 356 -19.13 -10.07 -5.21
C ALA A 356 -18.43 -8.99 -6.07
N SER A 357 -18.33 -7.74 -5.56
CA SER A 357 -17.70 -6.65 -6.29
C SER A 357 -16.23 -6.94 -6.58
N HIS A 358 -15.52 -7.55 -5.64
CA HIS A 358 -14.12 -7.94 -5.80
C HIS A 358 -13.89 -8.89 -6.99
N ARG A 359 -14.85 -9.80 -7.24
CA ARG A 359 -14.81 -10.72 -8.39
C ARG A 359 -15.27 -10.06 -9.68
N TYR A 360 -16.42 -9.41 -9.67
CA TYR A 360 -16.97 -8.81 -10.88
C TYR A 360 -16.11 -7.68 -11.46
N GLU A 361 -15.50 -6.84 -10.62
CA GLU A 361 -14.64 -5.77 -11.12
C GLU A 361 -13.34 -6.28 -11.76
N ARG A 362 -12.93 -7.52 -11.46
CA ARG A 362 -11.75 -8.18 -12.03
C ARG A 362 -12.10 -9.12 -13.17
N GLY A 363 -13.30 -9.64 -13.19
CA GLY A 363 -13.84 -10.56 -14.18
C GLY A 363 -14.33 -11.88 -13.59
N VAL A 364 -15.48 -12.32 -14.05
CA VAL A 364 -16.06 -13.63 -13.77
C VAL A 364 -16.20 -14.36 -15.12
N ASP A 365 -16.03 -15.68 -15.13
CA ASP A 365 -16.13 -16.48 -16.36
C ASP A 365 -17.52 -16.31 -16.99
N PRO A 366 -17.63 -15.77 -18.23
CA PRO A 366 -18.92 -15.52 -18.88
C PRO A 366 -19.66 -16.79 -19.31
N GLN A 367 -19.05 -17.97 -19.18
CA GLN A 367 -19.64 -19.27 -19.50
C GLN A 367 -20.02 -20.09 -18.25
N LEU A 368 -19.82 -19.54 -17.07
CA LEU A 368 -20.00 -20.28 -15.81
C LEU A 368 -21.43 -20.25 -15.26
N GLN A 369 -22.25 -19.24 -15.64
CA GLN A 369 -23.52 -18.93 -14.96
C GLN A 369 -24.51 -20.12 -14.95
N PHE A 370 -24.67 -20.84 -16.05
CA PHE A 370 -25.55 -22.02 -16.09
C PHE A 370 -25.11 -23.09 -15.10
N LYS A 371 -23.81 -23.41 -15.11
CA LYS A 371 -23.24 -24.43 -14.21
C LYS A 371 -23.40 -24.03 -12.74
N ALA A 372 -23.17 -22.77 -12.42
CA ALA A 372 -23.34 -22.24 -11.07
C ALA A 372 -24.80 -22.24 -10.64
N MET A 373 -25.75 -21.89 -11.52
CA MET A 373 -27.18 -21.95 -11.27
C MET A 373 -27.65 -23.39 -10.94
N GLU A 374 -27.20 -24.37 -11.72
CA GLU A 374 -27.55 -25.78 -11.48
C GLU A 374 -26.95 -26.27 -10.16
N ARG A 375 -25.71 -25.89 -9.85
CA ARG A 375 -25.04 -26.22 -8.59
C ARG A 375 -25.80 -25.66 -7.38
N ALA A 376 -26.12 -24.38 -7.42
CA ALA A 376 -26.88 -23.72 -6.34
C ALA A 376 -28.27 -24.30 -6.19
N THR A 377 -28.97 -24.54 -7.29
CA THR A 377 -30.32 -25.15 -7.26
C THR A 377 -30.30 -26.54 -6.60
N ARG A 378 -29.37 -27.42 -6.98
CA ARG A 378 -29.24 -28.75 -6.37
C ARG A 378 -29.01 -28.65 -4.87
N LEU A 379 -28.04 -27.86 -4.46
CA LEU A 379 -27.72 -27.66 -3.04
C LEU A 379 -28.89 -27.09 -2.25
N LEU A 380 -29.60 -26.11 -2.81
CA LEU A 380 -30.76 -25.49 -2.16
C LEU A 380 -31.90 -26.51 -1.97
N LEU A 381 -32.22 -27.28 -3.01
CA LEU A 381 -33.27 -28.31 -2.92
C LEU A 381 -32.90 -29.44 -1.94
N ASP A 382 -31.65 -29.86 -1.92
CA ASP A 382 -31.17 -30.91 -1.01
C ASP A 382 -31.21 -30.47 0.46
N ILE A 383 -31.02 -29.19 0.75
CA ILE A 383 -30.98 -28.62 2.11
C ILE A 383 -32.35 -28.11 2.56
N CYS A 384 -32.98 -27.27 1.73
CA CYS A 384 -34.21 -26.55 2.08
C CYS A 384 -35.47 -27.18 1.47
N GLY A 385 -35.32 -28.20 0.61
CA GLY A 385 -36.46 -28.75 -0.14
C GLY A 385 -37.01 -27.73 -1.16
N GLY A 386 -38.27 -27.90 -1.51
CA GLY A 386 -38.93 -27.01 -2.48
C GLY A 386 -38.94 -27.55 -3.89
N GLU A 387 -39.45 -26.76 -4.81
CA GLU A 387 -39.61 -27.09 -6.22
C GLU A 387 -39.03 -25.97 -7.10
N ALA A 388 -38.23 -26.36 -8.09
CA ALA A 388 -37.59 -25.43 -8.98
C ALA A 388 -38.33 -25.27 -10.32
N GLY A 389 -38.50 -24.03 -10.79
CA GLY A 389 -38.91 -23.71 -12.15
C GLY A 389 -37.77 -23.88 -13.16
N PRO A 390 -38.04 -23.61 -14.43
CA PRO A 390 -37.00 -23.59 -15.46
C PRO A 390 -36.04 -22.43 -15.25
N VAL A 391 -34.80 -22.57 -15.74
CA VAL A 391 -33.83 -21.45 -15.80
C VAL A 391 -34.32 -20.42 -16.82
N ILE A 392 -34.43 -19.19 -16.41
CA ILE A 392 -34.76 -18.04 -17.25
C ILE A 392 -33.45 -17.43 -17.71
N ASP A 393 -33.24 -17.37 -19.01
CA ASP A 393 -31.99 -16.86 -19.62
C ASP A 393 -32.28 -15.59 -20.45
N VAL A 394 -31.66 -14.50 -20.06
CA VAL A 394 -31.62 -13.25 -20.84
C VAL A 394 -30.17 -12.92 -21.14
N THR A 395 -29.75 -13.29 -22.36
CA THR A 395 -28.36 -13.12 -22.81
C THR A 395 -28.31 -12.26 -24.07
N SER A 396 -27.39 -11.30 -24.07
CA SER A 396 -27.00 -10.53 -25.25
C SER A 396 -25.66 -11.01 -25.78
N GLU A 397 -25.67 -11.89 -26.77
CA GLU A 397 -24.48 -12.49 -27.37
C GLU A 397 -23.48 -11.43 -27.90
N THR A 398 -24.00 -10.28 -28.36
CA THR A 398 -23.18 -9.20 -28.95
C THR A 398 -22.35 -8.44 -27.90
N HIS A 399 -22.73 -8.52 -26.62
CA HIS A 399 -22.03 -7.84 -25.51
C HIS A 399 -21.18 -8.81 -24.68
N LEU A 400 -21.31 -10.11 -24.88
CA LEU A 400 -20.43 -11.08 -24.22
C LEU A 400 -18.98 -10.92 -24.72
N PRO A 401 -17.99 -11.13 -23.82
CA PRO A 401 -16.58 -11.07 -24.22
C PRO A 401 -16.25 -12.09 -25.31
N THR A 402 -15.49 -11.64 -26.30
CA THR A 402 -14.95 -12.50 -27.36
C THR A 402 -13.52 -12.91 -27.01
N ARG A 403 -13.17 -14.17 -27.32
CA ARG A 403 -11.81 -14.68 -27.12
C ARG A 403 -11.01 -14.48 -28.41
N ALA A 404 -9.88 -13.76 -28.31
CA ALA A 404 -9.01 -13.53 -29.45
C ALA A 404 -8.09 -14.74 -29.70
N THR A 405 -7.73 -14.96 -30.96
CA THR A 405 -6.63 -15.86 -31.31
C THR A 405 -5.32 -15.10 -31.16
N ILE A 406 -4.44 -15.60 -30.32
CA ILE A 406 -3.14 -14.99 -30.01
C ILE A 406 -2.04 -15.80 -30.69
N THR A 407 -1.15 -15.15 -31.41
CA THR A 407 0.02 -15.79 -32.03
C THR A 407 1.23 -15.64 -31.11
N LEU A 408 1.77 -16.77 -30.65
CA LEU A 408 3.02 -16.83 -29.89
C LEU A 408 4.17 -17.23 -30.82
N ARG A 409 5.09 -16.33 -31.07
CA ARG A 409 6.26 -16.57 -31.94
C ARG A 409 7.40 -17.22 -31.15
N ARG A 410 8.02 -18.24 -31.70
CA ARG A 410 9.20 -18.93 -31.14
C ARG A 410 10.31 -17.92 -30.76
N SER A 411 10.65 -17.04 -31.72
CA SER A 411 11.72 -16.06 -31.53
C SER A 411 11.45 -15.09 -30.38
N LYS A 412 10.18 -14.70 -30.16
CA LYS A 412 9.80 -13.80 -29.05
C LYS A 412 9.82 -14.54 -27.73
N LEU A 413 9.34 -15.78 -27.70
CA LEU A 413 9.37 -16.64 -26.51
C LEU A 413 10.80 -16.82 -26.02
N ASP A 414 11.71 -17.28 -26.89
CA ASP A 414 13.10 -17.52 -26.54
C ASP A 414 13.81 -16.22 -26.11
N ARG A 415 13.52 -15.11 -26.77
CA ARG A 415 14.13 -13.81 -26.44
C ARG A 415 13.69 -13.28 -25.08
N LEU A 416 12.40 -13.39 -24.74
CA LEU A 416 11.88 -12.84 -23.47
C LEU A 416 12.26 -13.72 -22.29
N ILE A 417 12.19 -15.04 -22.44
CA ILE A 417 12.60 -15.98 -21.38
C ILE A 417 14.14 -16.06 -21.27
N GLY A 418 14.85 -15.84 -22.37
CA GLY A 418 16.32 -16.00 -22.41
C GLY A 418 16.77 -17.47 -22.37
N HIS A 419 15.85 -18.41 -22.54
CA HIS A 419 16.07 -19.85 -22.52
C HIS A 419 15.14 -20.55 -23.50
N HIS A 420 15.64 -21.58 -24.17
CA HIS A 420 14.86 -22.34 -25.12
C HIS A 420 14.09 -23.48 -24.41
N ILE A 421 12.78 -23.41 -24.46
CA ILE A 421 11.87 -24.48 -24.00
C ILE A 421 11.41 -25.28 -25.23
N ALA A 422 11.46 -26.60 -25.17
CA ALA A 422 11.10 -27.45 -26.29
C ALA A 422 9.64 -27.23 -26.75
N ASP A 423 9.42 -27.25 -28.07
CA ASP A 423 8.10 -26.98 -28.69
C ASP A 423 6.97 -27.87 -28.16
N ALA A 424 7.29 -29.14 -27.94
CA ALA A 424 6.33 -30.09 -27.35
C ALA A 424 5.92 -29.69 -25.93
N GLN A 425 6.86 -29.18 -25.14
CA GLN A 425 6.61 -28.74 -23.78
C GLN A 425 5.79 -27.43 -23.75
N VAL A 426 6.10 -26.47 -24.64
CA VAL A 426 5.29 -25.26 -24.79
C VAL A 426 3.84 -25.60 -25.17
N THR A 427 3.68 -26.48 -26.15
CA THR A 427 2.36 -26.95 -26.60
C THR A 427 1.58 -27.63 -25.48
N ASP A 428 2.25 -28.50 -24.70
CA ASP A 428 1.64 -29.19 -23.58
C ASP A 428 1.22 -28.24 -22.46
N ILE A 429 2.06 -27.27 -22.10
CA ILE A 429 1.76 -26.24 -21.11
C ILE A 429 0.50 -25.47 -21.49
N LEU A 430 0.46 -24.95 -22.70
CA LEU A 430 -0.68 -24.15 -23.20
C LEU A 430 -1.98 -24.97 -23.22
N LYS A 431 -1.92 -26.24 -23.62
CA LYS A 431 -3.08 -27.15 -23.60
C LYS A 431 -3.56 -27.45 -22.19
N ARG A 432 -2.63 -27.72 -21.26
CA ARG A 432 -2.99 -27.95 -19.85
C ARG A 432 -3.65 -26.74 -19.19
N LEU A 433 -3.25 -25.52 -19.58
CA LEU A 433 -3.89 -24.27 -19.17
C LEU A 433 -5.32 -24.10 -19.73
N GLY A 434 -5.76 -24.98 -20.60
CA GLY A 434 -7.09 -24.94 -21.22
C GLY A 434 -7.18 -24.14 -22.52
N CYS A 435 -6.03 -23.72 -23.08
CA CYS A 435 -6.00 -23.05 -24.37
C CYS A 435 -6.33 -24.02 -25.51
N GLU A 436 -7.07 -23.54 -26.53
CA GLU A 436 -7.17 -24.20 -27.82
C GLU A 436 -5.92 -23.85 -28.62
N VAL A 437 -5.06 -24.85 -28.92
CA VAL A 437 -3.72 -24.60 -29.46
C VAL A 437 -3.54 -25.26 -30.83
N THR A 438 -3.09 -24.47 -31.79
CA THR A 438 -2.59 -24.96 -33.10
C THR A 438 -1.10 -24.64 -33.19
N ALA A 439 -0.26 -25.67 -33.24
CA ALA A 439 1.19 -25.52 -33.39
C ALA A 439 1.56 -25.38 -34.87
N GLY A 440 2.30 -24.33 -35.21
CA GLY A 440 2.93 -24.09 -36.51
C GLY A 440 4.42 -24.48 -36.50
N GLN A 441 5.17 -24.05 -37.53
CA GLN A 441 6.60 -24.34 -37.66
C GLN A 441 7.44 -23.52 -36.68
N ASP A 442 7.14 -22.23 -36.55
CA ASP A 442 7.87 -21.29 -35.70
C ASP A 442 6.95 -20.44 -34.79
N GLU A 443 5.72 -20.90 -34.62
CA GLU A 443 4.70 -20.20 -33.81
C GLU A 443 3.62 -21.14 -33.30
N TRP A 444 2.87 -20.68 -32.31
CA TRP A 444 1.63 -21.29 -31.83
C TRP A 444 0.50 -20.27 -31.97
N GLN A 445 -0.65 -20.73 -32.42
CA GLN A 445 -1.88 -19.97 -32.29
C GLN A 445 -2.66 -20.54 -31.11
N ALA A 446 -3.02 -19.68 -30.16
CA ALA A 446 -3.71 -20.07 -28.96
C ALA A 446 -4.93 -19.19 -28.72
N ILE A 447 -6.03 -19.82 -28.28
CA ILE A 447 -7.24 -19.14 -27.81
C ILE A 447 -7.34 -19.46 -26.33
N ALA A 448 -7.32 -18.43 -25.48
CA ALA A 448 -7.41 -18.58 -24.03
C ALA A 448 -8.78 -19.14 -23.60
N PRO A 449 -8.87 -19.92 -22.51
CA PRO A 449 -10.15 -20.35 -21.97
C PRO A 449 -10.97 -19.16 -21.45
N SER A 450 -12.28 -19.34 -21.32
CA SER A 450 -13.23 -18.27 -20.94
C SER A 450 -12.99 -17.67 -19.53
N TRP A 451 -12.33 -18.40 -18.65
CA TRP A 451 -12.01 -17.94 -17.28
C TRP A 451 -10.71 -17.16 -17.17
N ARG A 452 -9.94 -17.01 -18.26
CA ARG A 452 -8.67 -16.27 -18.31
C ARG A 452 -8.83 -15.01 -19.15
N PHE A 453 -9.37 -13.96 -18.53
CA PHE A 453 -9.58 -12.66 -19.21
C PHE A 453 -8.33 -11.79 -19.23
N ASP A 454 -7.30 -12.19 -18.54
CA ASP A 454 -5.98 -11.57 -18.51
C ASP A 454 -5.14 -11.92 -19.76
N ILE A 455 -5.41 -13.04 -20.40
CA ILE A 455 -4.65 -13.51 -21.57
C ILE A 455 -5.25 -12.92 -22.85
N ALA A 456 -4.61 -11.86 -23.36
CA ALA A 456 -5.07 -11.12 -24.53
C ALA A 456 -3.96 -10.86 -25.57
N ILE A 457 -2.70 -10.87 -25.18
CA ILE A 457 -1.55 -10.55 -26.05
C ILE A 457 -0.47 -11.65 -25.95
N GLU A 458 0.50 -11.57 -26.85
CA GLU A 458 1.59 -12.56 -26.96
C GLU A 458 2.40 -12.71 -25.67
N GLU A 459 2.65 -11.60 -24.99
CA GLU A 459 3.40 -11.55 -23.73
C GLU A 459 2.70 -12.33 -22.59
N ASP A 460 1.38 -12.34 -22.58
CA ASP A 460 0.62 -13.10 -21.57
C ASP A 460 0.86 -14.61 -21.76
N LEU A 461 0.95 -15.09 -22.99
CA LEU A 461 1.31 -16.49 -23.27
C LEU A 461 2.76 -16.80 -22.89
N VAL A 462 3.69 -15.85 -23.05
CA VAL A 462 5.08 -16.01 -22.60
C VAL A 462 5.13 -16.12 -21.08
N GLU A 463 4.37 -15.29 -20.36
CA GLU A 463 4.26 -15.36 -18.88
C GLU A 463 3.75 -16.72 -18.44
N GLU A 464 2.69 -17.21 -19.04
CA GLU A 464 2.11 -18.51 -18.68
C GLU A 464 3.08 -19.66 -18.93
N VAL A 465 3.79 -19.66 -20.05
CA VAL A 465 4.81 -20.67 -20.34
C VAL A 465 5.94 -20.62 -19.32
N ALA A 466 6.45 -19.44 -19.01
CA ALA A 466 7.54 -19.26 -18.05
C ALA A 466 7.13 -19.68 -16.63
N ARG A 467 5.94 -19.28 -16.19
CA ARG A 467 5.36 -19.57 -14.88
C ARG A 467 5.16 -21.06 -14.65
N VAL A 468 4.58 -21.76 -15.63
CA VAL A 468 4.30 -23.20 -15.54
C VAL A 468 5.58 -24.03 -15.73
N TYR A 469 6.50 -23.57 -16.60
CA TYR A 469 7.82 -24.20 -16.74
C TYR A 469 8.62 -24.12 -15.41
N GLY A 470 8.42 -23.04 -14.66
CA GLY A 470 9.06 -22.74 -13.40
C GLY A 470 10.29 -21.83 -13.56
N TYR A 471 10.23 -20.68 -12.92
CA TYR A 471 11.32 -19.69 -12.97
C TYR A 471 12.67 -20.26 -12.49
N ASP A 472 12.64 -21.17 -11.51
CA ASP A 472 13.85 -21.82 -11.00
C ASP A 472 14.54 -22.76 -12.02
N ASN A 473 13.80 -23.18 -13.04
CA ASN A 473 14.33 -24.01 -14.12
C ASN A 473 14.97 -23.18 -15.25
N ILE A 474 14.83 -21.85 -15.21
CA ILE A 474 15.43 -20.94 -16.17
C ILE A 474 16.86 -20.60 -15.70
N PRO A 475 17.89 -20.95 -16.48
CA PRO A 475 19.28 -20.71 -16.07
C PRO A 475 19.60 -19.22 -16.02
N ASN A 476 20.33 -18.82 -14.99
CA ASN A 476 20.90 -17.47 -14.90
C ASN A 476 22.02 -17.32 -15.93
N ALA A 477 21.87 -16.41 -16.88
CA ALA A 477 22.91 -16.07 -17.84
C ALA A 477 23.55 -14.73 -17.49
N PRO A 478 24.87 -14.60 -17.55
CA PRO A 478 25.52 -13.30 -17.39
C PRO A 478 25.13 -12.37 -18.53
N VAL A 479 24.84 -11.13 -18.18
CA VAL A 479 24.51 -10.10 -19.17
C VAL A 479 25.74 -9.83 -20.03
N GLN A 480 25.62 -9.97 -21.34
CA GLN A 480 26.59 -9.53 -22.32
C GLN A 480 26.10 -8.26 -22.99
N ALA A 481 26.83 -7.17 -22.83
CA ALA A 481 26.52 -5.90 -23.45
C ALA A 481 27.78 -5.20 -23.95
N SER A 482 27.66 -4.51 -25.07
CA SER A 482 28.67 -3.56 -25.50
C SER A 482 28.62 -2.35 -24.59
N LEU A 483 29.65 -2.12 -23.80
CA LEU A 483 29.75 -0.97 -22.95
C LEU A 483 30.28 0.22 -23.75
N VAL A 484 29.48 1.24 -23.89
CA VAL A 484 29.92 2.53 -24.39
C VAL A 484 30.24 3.41 -23.19
N MET A 485 31.50 3.84 -23.09
CA MET A 485 31.88 4.79 -22.06
C MET A 485 31.15 6.12 -22.33
N GLY A 486 30.24 6.50 -21.44
CA GLY A 486 29.61 7.81 -21.49
C GLY A 486 30.61 8.90 -21.18
N SER A 487 30.50 10.03 -21.88
CA SER A 487 31.26 11.22 -21.52
C SER A 487 30.69 11.83 -20.23
N HIS A 488 31.52 11.96 -19.21
CA HIS A 488 31.17 12.75 -18.04
C HIS A 488 31.23 14.25 -18.41
N ARG A 489 30.16 14.98 -18.10
CA ARG A 489 30.20 16.44 -18.23
C ARG A 489 31.07 17.02 -17.13
N GLU A 490 32.24 17.54 -17.46
CA GLU A 490 33.16 18.15 -16.51
C GLU A 490 32.54 19.37 -15.81
N ALA A 491 31.61 20.05 -16.48
CA ALA A 491 30.87 21.21 -15.95
C ALA A 491 29.72 20.80 -15.00
N GLU A 492 29.55 19.54 -14.68
CA GLU A 492 28.49 19.07 -13.77
C GLU A 492 29.03 18.79 -12.38
N LEU A 493 28.47 19.47 -11.37
CA LEU A 493 28.71 19.16 -9.96
C LEU A 493 27.73 18.09 -9.49
N SER A 494 28.22 16.91 -9.17
CA SER A 494 27.38 15.84 -8.68
C SER A 494 26.83 16.13 -7.28
N LEU A 495 25.56 15.86 -7.06
CA LEU A 495 24.91 15.98 -5.74
C LEU A 495 25.63 15.12 -4.69
N LYS A 496 26.11 13.93 -5.10
CA LYS A 496 26.90 13.03 -4.22
C LYS A 496 28.14 13.73 -3.64
N ARG A 497 28.86 14.51 -4.45
CA ARG A 497 30.05 15.23 -3.98
C ARG A 497 29.70 16.28 -2.91
N VAL A 498 28.58 16.98 -3.09
CA VAL A 498 28.09 17.97 -2.12
C VAL A 498 27.62 17.30 -0.83
N LYS A 499 26.88 16.20 -0.93
CA LYS A 499 26.45 15.41 0.23
C LYS A 499 27.67 14.91 1.03
N THR A 500 28.70 14.42 0.35
CA THR A 500 29.95 14.00 1.02
C THR A 500 30.60 15.16 1.77
N LEU A 501 30.70 16.36 1.14
CA LEU A 501 31.26 17.53 1.80
C LEU A 501 30.46 17.94 3.04
N LEU A 502 29.13 17.94 2.97
CA LEU A 502 28.28 18.25 4.12
C LEU A 502 28.47 17.22 5.25
N ASN A 503 28.60 15.94 4.93
CA ASN A 503 28.93 14.91 5.91
C ASN A 503 30.30 15.17 6.56
N ASP A 504 31.34 15.53 5.78
CA ASP A 504 32.65 15.87 6.28
C ASP A 504 32.63 17.11 7.22
N HIS A 505 31.67 18.04 7.01
CA HIS A 505 31.37 19.15 7.91
C HIS A 505 30.49 18.79 9.11
N GLY A 506 30.18 17.48 9.32
CA GLY A 506 29.42 16.97 10.44
C GLY A 506 27.91 17.11 10.31
N TYR A 507 27.40 17.32 9.11
CA TYR A 507 25.95 17.27 8.85
C TYR A 507 25.51 15.84 8.55
N GLN A 508 24.28 15.52 8.92
CA GLN A 508 23.61 14.28 8.62
C GLN A 508 22.52 14.49 7.59
N GLU A 509 22.47 13.63 6.59
CA GLU A 509 21.38 13.64 5.61
C GLU A 509 20.11 13.11 6.26
N VAL A 510 19.00 13.81 6.03
CA VAL A 510 17.65 13.38 6.41
C VAL A 510 16.77 13.34 5.17
N ILE A 511 15.76 12.49 5.23
CA ILE A 511 14.71 12.39 4.22
C ILE A 511 13.40 12.63 4.94
N THR A 512 12.71 13.70 4.57
CA THR A 512 11.44 14.09 5.18
C THR A 512 10.29 13.94 4.20
N TYR A 513 9.06 13.91 4.71
CA TYR A 513 7.88 13.77 3.86
C TYR A 513 7.67 14.98 2.96
N SER A 514 7.23 14.71 1.72
CA SER A 514 6.78 15.75 0.77
C SER A 514 5.44 16.36 1.17
N PHE A 515 4.71 15.74 2.07
CA PHE A 515 3.43 16.20 2.63
C PHE A 515 3.67 16.77 4.03
N VAL A 516 3.19 17.98 4.25
CA VAL A 516 3.46 18.76 5.47
C VAL A 516 2.18 19.31 6.06
N ASP A 517 2.25 19.74 7.32
CA ASP A 517 1.15 20.42 7.99
C ASP A 517 0.93 21.80 7.33
N PRO A 518 -0.27 22.06 6.80
CA PRO A 518 -0.62 23.36 6.21
C PRO A 518 -0.39 24.54 7.16
N LYS A 519 -0.57 24.34 8.47
CA LYS A 519 -0.35 25.39 9.48
C LYS A 519 1.12 25.75 9.61
N VAL A 520 2.00 24.76 9.66
CA VAL A 520 3.46 24.97 9.68
C VAL A 520 3.92 25.67 8.40
N GLN A 521 3.42 25.20 7.26
CA GLN A 521 3.77 25.79 5.98
C GLN A 521 3.28 27.25 5.86
N GLN A 522 2.08 27.55 6.32
CA GLN A 522 1.54 28.91 6.32
C GLN A 522 2.36 29.88 7.21
N LEU A 523 2.95 29.38 8.30
CA LEU A 523 3.86 30.18 9.13
C LEU A 523 5.16 30.52 8.40
N LEU A 524 5.70 29.57 7.64
CA LEU A 524 6.97 29.74 6.91
C LEU A 524 6.78 30.45 5.56
N HIS A 525 5.64 30.28 4.93
CA HIS A 525 5.30 30.82 3.61
C HIS A 525 3.94 31.55 3.65
N PRO A 526 3.81 32.64 4.40
CA PRO A 526 2.55 33.37 4.53
C PRO A 526 2.08 33.93 3.18
N GLY A 527 0.84 33.62 2.82
CA GLY A 527 0.23 34.09 1.58
C GLY A 527 0.61 33.31 0.31
N GLU A 528 1.45 32.29 0.41
CA GLU A 528 1.72 31.40 -0.72
C GLU A 528 0.70 30.27 -0.76
N GLU A 529 0.17 29.99 -1.95
CA GLU A 529 -0.74 28.86 -2.16
C GLU A 529 0.06 27.56 -2.32
N ALA A 530 -0.46 26.50 -1.68
CA ALA A 530 0.10 25.16 -1.78
C ALA A 530 -0.92 24.19 -2.39
N LEU A 531 -0.44 23.15 -3.03
CA LEU A 531 -1.30 22.05 -3.45
C LEU A 531 -1.77 21.27 -2.22
N ILE A 532 -3.09 21.17 -2.06
CA ILE A 532 -3.73 20.41 -0.98
C ILE A 532 -4.17 19.04 -1.51
N LEU A 533 -3.84 17.98 -0.78
CA LEU A 533 -4.23 16.63 -1.15
C LEU A 533 -5.73 16.39 -0.87
N PRO A 534 -6.48 15.79 -1.82
CA PRO A 534 -7.90 15.52 -1.62
C PRO A 534 -8.18 14.41 -0.59
N SER A 535 -7.23 13.50 -0.39
CA SER A 535 -7.35 12.39 0.56
C SER A 535 -6.03 12.16 1.29
N PRO A 536 -5.66 13.06 2.23
CA PRO A 536 -4.41 12.96 2.94
C PRO A 536 -4.43 11.81 3.96
N ILE A 537 -3.25 11.29 4.32
CA ILE A 537 -3.08 10.31 5.39
C ILE A 537 -3.55 10.88 6.74
N SER A 538 -3.28 12.16 6.98
CA SER A 538 -3.78 12.93 8.12
C SER A 538 -3.91 14.40 7.75
N SER A 539 -4.65 15.18 8.54
CA SER A 539 -4.76 16.64 8.36
C SER A 539 -3.42 17.37 8.46
N GLU A 540 -2.48 16.80 9.25
CA GLU A 540 -1.12 17.32 9.42
C GLU A 540 -0.16 16.97 8.27
N MET A 541 -0.63 16.22 7.29
CA MET A 541 0.11 15.80 6.10
C MET A 541 -0.69 16.06 4.83
N SER A 542 -1.42 17.17 4.80
CA SER A 542 -2.39 17.46 3.73
C SER A 542 -1.89 18.45 2.66
N ALA A 543 -0.78 19.15 2.87
CA ALA A 543 -0.24 20.08 1.90
C ALA A 543 1.09 19.59 1.30
N MET A 544 1.27 19.79 -0.01
CA MET A 544 2.58 19.57 -0.64
C MET A 544 3.53 20.69 -0.21
N ARG A 545 4.78 20.33 0.11
CA ARG A 545 5.78 21.27 0.62
C ARG A 545 6.24 22.28 -0.44
N LEU A 546 6.23 23.56 -0.07
CA LEU A 546 6.76 24.69 -0.87
C LEU A 546 8.27 24.88 -0.68
N SER A 547 8.84 24.31 0.38
CA SER A 547 10.27 24.27 0.70
C SER A 547 10.60 23.04 1.54
N LEU A 548 11.89 22.78 1.76
CA LEU A 548 12.33 21.69 2.67
C LEU A 548 12.28 22.11 4.15
N LEU A 549 12.05 23.39 4.44
CA LEU A 549 12.08 23.92 5.82
C LEU A 549 11.08 23.27 6.77
N PRO A 550 9.81 23.01 6.40
CA PRO A 550 8.88 22.37 7.32
C PRO A 550 9.40 21.02 7.86
N GLY A 551 9.91 20.19 6.97
CA GLY A 551 10.48 18.88 7.33
C GLY A 551 11.75 19.01 8.17
N LEU A 552 12.67 19.87 7.79
CA LEU A 552 13.93 20.10 8.52
C LEU A 552 13.67 20.65 9.93
N LEU A 553 12.81 21.65 10.08
CA LEU A 553 12.52 22.24 11.39
C LEU A 553 11.77 21.28 12.31
N THR A 554 10.83 20.52 11.76
CA THR A 554 10.16 19.43 12.53
C THR A 554 11.16 18.37 12.98
N THR A 555 12.15 18.03 12.15
CA THR A 555 13.23 17.10 12.51
C THR A 555 14.13 17.67 13.59
N VAL A 556 14.43 18.97 13.56
CA VAL A 556 15.17 19.64 14.64
C VAL A 556 14.43 19.53 15.95
N VAL A 557 13.14 19.88 15.99
CA VAL A 557 12.29 19.77 17.19
C VAL A 557 12.24 18.34 17.69
N TYR A 558 12.06 17.36 16.80
CA TYR A 558 12.03 15.94 17.14
C TYR A 558 13.31 15.51 17.87
N ASN A 559 14.47 15.95 17.40
CA ASN A 559 15.76 15.65 18.01
C ASN A 559 15.98 16.41 19.35
N GLN A 560 15.61 17.69 19.40
CA GLN A 560 15.68 18.48 20.64
C GLN A 560 14.83 17.88 21.75
N ASN A 561 13.64 17.41 21.46
CA ASN A 561 12.76 16.70 22.42
C ASN A 561 13.35 15.37 22.91
N ARG A 562 14.35 14.84 22.20
CA ARG A 562 15.14 13.65 22.60
C ARG A 562 16.52 14.00 23.16
N GLN A 563 16.66 15.23 23.67
CA GLN A 563 17.87 15.72 24.33
C GLN A 563 19.10 15.84 23.41
N GLN A 564 18.90 15.87 22.08
CA GLN A 564 19.95 16.18 21.12
C GLN A 564 20.07 17.71 21.03
N SER A 565 20.98 18.28 21.80
CA SER A 565 21.16 19.74 21.88
C SER A 565 21.94 20.33 20.70
N ARG A 566 22.64 19.50 19.93
CA ARG A 566 23.48 19.88 18.78
C ARG A 566 22.98 19.15 17.55
N VAL A 567 22.33 19.87 16.64
CA VAL A 567 21.73 19.27 15.41
C VAL A 567 22.31 19.95 14.19
N ARG A 568 22.82 19.16 13.24
CA ARG A 568 23.29 19.57 11.93
C ARG A 568 22.73 18.60 10.90
N ILE A 569 21.75 19.03 10.15
CA ILE A 569 21.05 18.19 9.19
C ILE A 569 20.92 18.88 7.84
N PHE A 570 20.84 18.09 6.78
CA PHE A 570 20.54 18.59 5.44
C PHE A 570 19.65 17.59 4.70
N GLU A 571 18.97 18.09 3.69
CA GLU A 571 18.15 17.28 2.77
C GLU A 571 18.34 17.80 1.34
N ALA A 572 18.35 16.84 0.39
CA ALA A 572 18.16 17.13 -1.02
C ALA A 572 16.84 16.50 -1.47
N GLY A 573 15.88 17.31 -1.88
CA GLY A 573 14.54 16.85 -2.20
C GLY A 573 13.74 17.83 -3.06
N LEU A 574 12.63 17.34 -3.61
CA LEU A 574 11.74 18.15 -4.42
C LEU A 574 10.86 19.05 -3.54
N ARG A 575 10.61 20.28 -4.01
CA ARG A 575 9.50 21.12 -3.58
C ARG A 575 8.46 21.21 -4.70
N PHE A 576 7.26 21.59 -4.36
CA PHE A 576 6.11 21.60 -5.27
C PHE A 576 5.45 22.97 -5.25
N VAL A 577 5.58 23.71 -6.34
CA VAL A 577 5.08 25.08 -6.45
C VAL A 577 3.98 25.11 -7.51
N PRO A 578 2.74 25.57 -7.18
CA PRO A 578 1.71 25.81 -8.18
C PRO A 578 2.24 26.76 -9.27
N ASP A 579 2.14 26.33 -10.53
CA ASP A 579 2.61 27.10 -11.68
C ASP A 579 1.76 26.76 -12.91
N THR A 580 0.97 27.69 -13.36
CA THR A 580 0.05 27.48 -14.50
C THR A 580 0.76 27.25 -15.83
N GLN A 581 2.06 27.51 -15.92
CA GLN A 581 2.87 27.28 -17.12
C GLN A 581 3.59 25.91 -17.09
N ALA A 582 3.61 25.25 -15.93
CA ALA A 582 4.22 23.95 -15.76
C ALA A 582 3.26 22.82 -16.17
N ASP A 583 3.83 21.67 -16.52
CA ASP A 583 3.05 20.45 -16.78
C ASP A 583 2.22 20.09 -15.55
N LEU A 584 0.97 19.71 -15.75
CA LEU A 584 -0.01 19.44 -14.69
C LEU A 584 -0.25 20.60 -13.70
N GLY A 585 0.18 21.83 -14.04
CA GLY A 585 0.00 23.00 -13.21
C GLY A 585 0.91 23.08 -11.98
N ILE A 586 1.99 22.26 -11.93
CA ILE A 586 2.88 22.16 -10.77
C ILE A 586 4.33 22.15 -11.24
N ARG A 587 5.14 23.09 -10.76
CA ARG A 587 6.58 23.05 -10.93
C ARG A 587 7.23 22.28 -9.78
N GLN A 588 8.12 21.36 -10.13
CA GLN A 588 8.92 20.59 -9.19
C GLN A 588 10.38 21.03 -9.30
N ASP A 589 10.89 21.62 -8.24
CA ASP A 589 12.28 22.04 -8.18
C ASP A 589 13.06 21.14 -7.21
N LEU A 590 14.23 20.68 -7.61
CA LEU A 590 15.15 19.99 -6.70
C LEU A 590 15.88 21.03 -5.85
N MET A 591 15.75 20.90 -4.54
CA MET A 591 16.32 21.79 -3.53
C MET A 591 17.41 21.09 -2.74
N LEU A 592 18.40 21.84 -2.29
CA LEU A 592 19.36 21.46 -1.25
C LEU A 592 19.15 22.42 -0.07
N ALA A 593 18.80 21.89 1.09
CA ALA A 593 18.57 22.71 2.27
C ALA A 593 19.24 22.10 3.51
N GLY A 594 19.49 22.92 4.51
CA GLY A 594 20.06 22.45 5.76
C GLY A 594 19.62 23.28 6.96
N ALA A 595 19.72 22.68 8.12
CA ALA A 595 19.44 23.30 9.41
C ALA A 595 20.56 23.01 10.43
N LEU A 596 20.87 24.01 11.23
CA LEU A 596 21.95 24.00 12.21
C LEU A 596 21.48 24.64 13.51
N CYS A 597 21.68 23.96 14.66
CA CYS A 597 21.45 24.56 15.98
C CYS A 597 22.38 23.98 17.04
N GLY A 598 22.45 24.64 18.18
CA GLY A 598 23.22 24.23 19.34
C GLY A 598 24.64 24.82 19.38
N ASN A 599 25.58 24.08 19.94
CA ASN A 599 26.96 24.54 20.08
C ASN A 599 27.78 24.36 18.80
N ARG A 600 28.73 25.25 18.61
CA ARG A 600 29.66 25.20 17.47
C ARG A 600 30.49 23.93 17.47
N TYR A 601 31.01 23.55 18.64
CA TYR A 601 31.80 22.34 18.88
C TYR A 601 31.08 21.45 19.89
N GLU A 602 31.44 20.20 19.90
CA GLU A 602 31.08 19.29 21.01
C GLU A 602 31.78 19.77 22.29
N GLU A 603 31.25 19.39 23.44
CA GLU A 603 31.79 19.78 24.72
C GLU A 603 33.23 19.23 24.85
N HIS A 604 34.18 20.12 25.03
CA HIS A 604 35.61 19.79 25.12
C HIS A 604 36.27 20.70 26.13
N TRP A 605 37.24 20.16 26.83
CA TRP A 605 37.96 20.88 27.93
C TRP A 605 38.77 22.09 27.46
N ASP A 606 39.28 22.08 26.22
CA ASP A 606 40.12 23.11 25.65
C ASP A 606 39.42 24.03 24.63
N LEU A 607 38.15 23.85 24.41
CA LEU A 607 37.35 24.65 23.48
C LEU A 607 36.34 25.51 24.24
N ALA A 608 36.32 26.80 23.94
CA ALA A 608 35.29 27.69 24.52
C ALA A 608 33.88 27.25 24.08
N LYS A 609 32.98 27.17 25.03
CA LYS A 609 31.57 26.93 24.76
C LYS A 609 30.96 28.12 24.03
N ALA A 610 30.66 27.95 22.76
CA ALA A 610 30.06 28.95 21.92
C ALA A 610 28.90 28.36 21.11
N SER A 611 27.80 29.09 21.03
CA SER A 611 26.69 28.72 20.16
C SER A 611 27.03 29.02 18.71
N VAL A 612 26.39 28.30 17.79
CA VAL A 612 26.48 28.54 16.36
C VAL A 612 25.91 29.91 16.02
N ASP A 613 26.48 30.52 14.99
CA ASP A 613 26.03 31.83 14.47
C ASP A 613 25.85 31.78 12.95
N PHE A 614 25.45 32.94 12.40
CA PHE A 614 25.22 33.08 10.96
C PHE A 614 26.44 32.68 10.12
N TYR A 615 27.66 33.02 10.59
CA TYR A 615 28.90 32.77 9.87
C TYR A 615 29.34 31.31 9.89
N ASP A 616 28.95 30.55 10.88
CA ASP A 616 29.18 29.08 10.93
C ASP A 616 28.43 28.42 9.77
N LEU A 617 27.15 28.78 9.57
CA LEU A 617 26.35 28.24 8.47
C LEU A 617 26.81 28.78 7.13
N LYS A 618 27.11 30.10 7.06
CA LYS A 618 27.63 30.75 5.84
C LYS A 618 28.95 30.13 5.38
N GLY A 619 29.88 29.83 6.29
CA GLY A 619 31.15 29.15 5.97
C GLY A 619 30.95 27.78 5.38
N THR A 620 30.05 26.97 5.97
CA THR A 620 29.66 25.66 5.40
C THR A 620 29.09 25.82 4.00
N LEU A 621 28.16 26.77 3.82
CA LEU A 621 27.54 27.00 2.54
C LEU A 621 28.51 27.51 1.48
N GLU A 622 29.46 28.40 1.85
CA GLU A 622 30.53 28.85 0.98
C GLU A 622 31.43 27.70 0.53
N SER A 623 31.71 26.71 1.42
CA SER A 623 32.45 25.50 1.04
C SER A 623 31.69 24.66 -0.01
N VAL A 624 30.36 24.56 0.10
CA VAL A 624 29.52 23.91 -0.93
C VAL A 624 29.57 24.68 -2.25
N LEU A 625 29.41 26.01 -2.19
CA LEU A 625 29.41 26.90 -3.36
C LEU A 625 30.79 27.01 -4.03
N GLU A 626 31.86 26.80 -3.29
CA GLU A 626 33.22 26.75 -3.84
C GLU A 626 33.42 25.59 -4.81
N LEU A 627 32.74 24.45 -4.56
CA LEU A 627 32.74 23.32 -5.49
C LEU A 627 32.23 23.67 -6.89
N THR A 628 31.44 24.75 -7.02
CA THR A 628 30.95 25.23 -8.31
C THR A 628 32.06 25.93 -9.12
N GLY A 629 33.16 26.38 -8.49
CA GLY A 629 34.17 27.25 -9.07
C GLY A 629 33.64 28.66 -9.36
N LYS A 630 32.45 29.01 -8.89
CA LYS A 630 31.75 30.28 -9.14
C LYS A 630 31.57 31.13 -7.88
N LEU A 631 32.28 30.83 -6.79
CA LEU A 631 32.08 31.53 -5.51
C LEU A 631 32.27 33.07 -5.63
N SER A 632 33.17 33.54 -6.48
CA SER A 632 33.37 34.95 -6.75
C SER A 632 32.21 35.64 -7.49
N GLU A 633 31.32 34.89 -8.10
CA GLU A 633 30.11 35.36 -8.81
C GLU A 633 28.86 35.31 -7.92
N ILE A 634 28.99 34.80 -6.69
CA ILE A 634 27.91 34.64 -5.73
C ILE A 634 27.87 35.82 -4.79
N GLU A 635 26.69 36.37 -4.61
CA GLU A 635 26.42 37.49 -3.74
C GLU A 635 25.42 37.12 -2.66
N PHE A 636 25.71 37.52 -1.42
CA PHE A 636 24.80 37.47 -0.30
C PHE A 636 24.25 38.88 -0.07
N ARG A 637 22.96 39.07 -0.30
CA ARG A 637 22.28 40.37 -0.17
C ARG A 637 21.29 40.32 1.00
N ALA A 638 21.34 41.36 1.86
CA ALA A 638 20.35 41.52 2.89
C ALA A 638 18.94 41.65 2.26
N GLU A 639 18.06 40.74 2.52
CA GLU A 639 16.74 40.71 1.95
C GLU A 639 15.74 40.15 2.98
N ALA A 640 14.55 40.72 3.05
CA ALA A 640 13.50 40.25 3.95
C ALA A 640 12.95 38.88 3.52
N ASN A 641 12.86 37.98 4.47
CA ASN A 641 12.21 36.70 4.29
C ASN A 641 11.31 36.46 5.52
N PRO A 642 10.01 36.16 5.34
CA PRO A 642 9.07 36.03 6.45
C PRO A 642 9.43 34.90 7.43
N ALA A 643 10.15 33.89 6.97
CA ALA A 643 10.60 32.78 7.82
C ALA A 643 11.87 33.10 8.63
N LEU A 644 12.57 34.18 8.30
CA LEU A 644 13.90 34.45 8.82
C LEU A 644 13.95 35.75 9.66
N HIS A 645 14.94 35.83 10.53
CA HIS A 645 15.22 36.99 11.35
C HIS A 645 15.60 38.20 10.46
N PRO A 646 14.92 39.37 10.57
CA PRO A 646 15.08 40.48 9.66
C PRO A 646 16.51 41.10 9.63
N GLY A 647 17.26 40.95 10.72
CA GLY A 647 18.65 41.44 10.81
C GLY A 647 19.73 40.36 10.61
N GLN A 648 19.35 39.11 10.38
CA GLN A 648 20.27 37.98 10.24
C GLN A 648 19.80 37.02 9.12
N SER A 649 19.52 37.56 7.95
CA SER A 649 19.10 36.85 6.75
C SER A 649 19.70 37.46 5.50
N ALA A 650 19.93 36.62 4.51
CA ALA A 650 20.37 37.05 3.19
C ALA A 650 19.74 36.16 2.10
N ALA A 651 19.41 36.79 0.97
CA ALA A 651 19.18 36.11 -0.27
C ALA A 651 20.52 35.83 -0.96
N ILE A 652 20.61 34.71 -1.68
CA ILE A 652 21.82 34.27 -2.40
C ILE A 652 21.57 34.42 -3.88
N TYR A 653 22.47 35.12 -4.55
CA TYR A 653 22.41 35.41 -5.98
C TYR A 653 23.63 34.87 -6.71
N LEU A 654 23.42 34.26 -7.86
CA LEU A 654 24.45 33.90 -8.83
C LEU A 654 24.22 34.71 -10.11
N LYS A 655 25.17 35.53 -10.49
CA LYS A 655 25.06 36.42 -11.68
C LYS A 655 23.75 37.25 -11.72
N GLY A 656 23.29 37.70 -10.56
CA GLY A 656 22.06 38.51 -10.44
C GLY A 656 20.77 37.68 -10.40
N GLU A 657 20.82 36.37 -10.56
CA GLU A 657 19.67 35.47 -10.39
C GLU A 657 19.64 34.94 -8.96
N ARG A 658 18.45 34.99 -8.32
CA ARG A 658 18.26 34.47 -6.97
C ARG A 658 18.26 32.93 -7.00
N ILE A 659 19.19 32.30 -6.26
CA ILE A 659 19.36 30.87 -6.20
C ILE A 659 18.99 30.27 -4.83
N GLY A 660 18.73 31.10 -3.82
CA GLY A 660 18.39 30.60 -2.49
C GLY A 660 18.41 31.66 -1.41
N PHE A 661 18.47 31.22 -0.18
CA PHE A 661 18.55 32.05 1.01
C PHE A 661 19.31 31.35 2.15
N ILE A 662 19.77 32.17 3.12
CA ILE A 662 20.40 31.73 4.36
C ILE A 662 19.99 32.67 5.48
N GLY A 663 19.81 32.17 6.69
CA GLY A 663 19.53 33.00 7.85
C GLY A 663 19.19 32.27 9.11
N VAL A 664 18.93 33.03 10.16
CA VAL A 664 18.37 32.56 11.43
C VAL A 664 16.87 32.52 11.29
N VAL A 665 16.23 31.48 11.79
CA VAL A 665 14.76 31.38 11.84
C VAL A 665 14.20 32.56 12.63
N HIS A 666 13.08 33.09 12.21
CA HIS A 666 12.45 34.24 12.88
C HIS A 666 12.10 33.87 14.34
N PRO A 667 12.43 34.71 15.33
CA PRO A 667 12.21 34.41 16.75
C PRO A 667 10.76 34.09 17.10
N GLU A 668 9.81 34.69 16.41
CA GLU A 668 8.39 34.37 16.60
C GLU A 668 8.07 32.96 16.10
N LEU A 669 8.68 32.51 15.00
CA LEU A 669 8.52 31.17 14.46
C LEU A 669 9.25 30.12 15.31
N GLU A 670 10.43 30.45 15.86
CA GLU A 670 11.11 29.57 16.83
C GLU A 670 10.15 29.20 17.96
N ARG A 671 9.43 30.19 18.51
CA ARG A 671 8.45 29.95 19.59
C ARG A 671 7.21 29.19 19.10
N LYS A 672 6.65 29.52 17.92
CA LYS A 672 5.45 28.89 17.38
C LYS A 672 5.68 27.45 16.93
N LEU A 673 6.91 27.12 16.55
CA LEU A 673 7.32 25.78 16.10
C LEU A 673 7.98 24.96 17.22
N ASP A 674 8.02 25.47 18.47
CA ASP A 674 8.64 24.82 19.63
C ASP A 674 10.14 24.51 19.46
N LEU A 675 10.86 25.35 18.69
CA LEU A 675 12.30 25.24 18.56
C LEU A 675 12.97 25.71 19.85
N ASN A 676 13.85 24.88 20.40
CA ASN A 676 14.60 25.21 21.61
C ASN A 676 15.90 25.93 21.27
N GLY A 677 15.82 27.25 21.17
CA GLY A 677 16.94 28.11 20.87
C GLY A 677 17.13 28.40 19.38
N ARG A 678 18.15 29.22 19.10
CA ARG A 678 18.45 29.74 17.78
C ARG A 678 18.71 28.62 16.78
N THR A 679 17.95 28.60 15.71
CA THR A 679 18.10 27.68 14.59
C THR A 679 18.42 28.44 13.31
N LEU A 680 19.42 27.98 12.58
CA LEU A 680 19.88 28.56 11.33
C LEU A 680 19.53 27.62 10.18
N VAL A 681 19.14 28.20 9.05
CA VAL A 681 18.74 27.43 7.85
C VAL A 681 19.28 28.04 6.58
N PHE A 682 19.49 27.21 5.58
CA PHE A 682 19.68 27.61 4.19
C PHE A 682 18.83 26.76 3.27
N GLU A 683 18.52 27.27 2.11
CA GLU A 683 17.92 26.53 1.00
C GLU A 683 18.44 27.06 -0.33
N LEU A 684 18.82 26.15 -1.22
CA LEU A 684 19.35 26.42 -2.57
C LEU A 684 18.54 25.68 -3.62
N LEU A 685 18.31 26.32 -4.74
CA LEU A 685 17.80 25.70 -5.96
C LEU A 685 18.94 24.91 -6.63
N TRP A 686 18.88 23.58 -6.57
CA TRP A 686 19.98 22.71 -6.97
C TRP A 686 20.38 22.87 -8.44
N ASP A 687 19.42 22.96 -9.34
CA ASP A 687 19.70 23.06 -10.78
C ASP A 687 20.55 24.28 -11.14
N LYS A 688 20.46 25.36 -10.36
CA LYS A 688 21.28 26.55 -10.55
C LYS A 688 22.69 26.41 -9.98
N VAL A 689 22.89 25.52 -9.04
CA VAL A 689 24.16 25.24 -8.37
C VAL A 689 24.92 24.09 -9.03
N SER A 690 24.20 23.16 -9.65
CA SER A 690 24.79 21.94 -10.23
C SER A 690 25.72 22.18 -11.40
N GLU A 691 25.64 23.32 -12.07
CA GLU A 691 26.58 23.71 -13.12
C GLU A 691 27.85 24.35 -12.53
N ARG A 692 29.00 23.70 -12.71
CA ARG A 692 30.31 24.20 -12.26
C ARG A 692 31.10 24.85 -13.38
N ALA A 693 31.95 25.81 -13.02
CA ALA A 693 32.93 26.37 -13.93
C ALA A 693 34.04 25.35 -14.20
N ILE A 694 34.44 25.20 -15.45
CA ILE A 694 35.58 24.38 -15.82
C ILE A 694 36.85 25.18 -15.43
N PRO A 695 37.75 24.63 -14.58
CA PRO A 695 38.96 25.27 -14.19
C PRO A 695 39.83 25.58 -15.41
N GLN A 696 40.35 26.81 -15.49
CA GLN A 696 41.29 27.23 -16.51
C GLN A 696 42.63 27.46 -15.87
N ALA A 697 43.70 26.95 -16.49
CA ALA A 697 45.03 27.18 -16.04
C ALA A 697 45.38 28.67 -16.17
N GLN A 698 45.93 29.22 -15.11
CA GLN A 698 46.46 30.56 -15.09
C GLN A 698 47.96 30.50 -14.82
N GLU A 699 48.70 31.51 -15.36
CA GLU A 699 50.14 31.60 -15.12
C GLU A 699 50.36 31.95 -13.64
N VAL A 700 51.23 31.17 -12.99
CA VAL A 700 51.65 31.43 -11.60
C VAL A 700 52.80 32.43 -11.61
N SER A 701 52.63 33.53 -10.92
CA SER A 701 53.69 34.52 -10.80
C SER A 701 54.91 33.93 -10.10
N ARG A 702 56.12 34.23 -10.65
CA ARG A 702 57.41 33.87 -10.06
C ARG A 702 57.95 34.96 -9.14
N PHE A 703 57.24 36.09 -9.05
CA PHE A 703 57.67 37.29 -8.30
C PHE A 703 56.96 37.32 -6.94
N PRO A 704 57.58 37.90 -5.91
CA PRO A 704 57.00 37.99 -4.58
C PRO A 704 55.77 38.87 -4.56
N ALA A 705 54.74 38.40 -3.77
CA ALA A 705 53.58 39.22 -3.44
C ALA A 705 53.88 40.17 -2.29
N ASN A 706 53.31 41.37 -2.33
CA ASN A 706 53.37 42.36 -1.27
C ASN A 706 52.01 42.55 -0.59
N ARG A 707 52.01 42.55 0.73
CA ARG A 707 50.81 42.80 1.53
C ARG A 707 50.80 44.22 2.06
N ARG A 708 49.67 44.92 1.93
CA ARG A 708 49.43 46.23 2.55
C ARG A 708 48.10 46.17 3.27
N ASP A 709 48.07 46.61 4.51
CA ASP A 709 46.91 46.65 5.36
C ASP A 709 46.38 48.09 5.42
N ILE A 710 45.07 48.24 5.29
CA ILE A 710 44.36 49.52 5.45
C ILE A 710 43.24 49.31 6.45
N ALA A 711 42.95 50.28 7.28
CA ALA A 711 41.81 50.33 8.15
C ALA A 711 40.89 51.46 7.71
N VAL A 712 39.69 51.16 7.30
CA VAL A 712 38.70 52.12 6.82
C VAL A 712 37.45 52.16 7.69
N VAL A 713 37.03 53.36 8.05
CA VAL A 713 35.80 53.60 8.79
C VAL A 713 34.68 53.91 7.82
N VAL A 714 33.61 53.15 7.87
CA VAL A 714 32.43 53.27 7.01
C VAL A 714 31.18 53.22 7.87
N ALA A 715 30.05 53.69 7.32
CA ALA A 715 28.75 53.59 7.96
C ALA A 715 28.38 52.11 8.18
N GLU A 716 27.69 51.79 9.28
CA GLU A 716 27.32 50.41 9.67
C GLU A 716 26.55 49.67 8.60
N ASN A 717 25.71 50.35 7.83
CA ASN A 717 24.87 49.77 6.78
C ASN A 717 25.63 49.47 5.47
N VAL A 718 26.91 49.88 5.34
CA VAL A 718 27.71 49.54 4.15
C VAL A 718 28.17 48.08 4.22
N PRO A 719 27.80 47.23 3.25
CA PRO A 719 28.26 45.83 3.22
C PRO A 719 29.79 45.74 3.03
N ALA A 720 30.45 44.92 3.82
CA ALA A 720 31.89 44.70 3.65
C ALA A 720 32.22 44.12 2.26
N ALA A 721 31.33 43.30 1.69
CA ALA A 721 31.48 42.78 0.33
C ALA A 721 31.63 43.87 -0.75
N ASP A 722 30.91 44.98 -0.62
CA ASP A 722 31.00 46.08 -1.57
C ASP A 722 32.34 46.80 -1.48
N ILE A 723 32.87 46.96 -0.26
CA ILE A 723 34.21 47.51 -0.01
C ILE A 723 35.29 46.63 -0.64
N LEU A 724 35.24 45.33 -0.41
CA LEU A 724 36.21 44.36 -0.96
C LEU A 724 36.14 44.31 -2.50
N ALA A 725 34.92 44.33 -3.06
CA ALA A 725 34.69 44.34 -4.50
C ALA A 725 35.29 45.63 -5.16
N GLU A 726 35.10 46.76 -4.52
CA GLU A 726 35.65 48.03 -5.04
C GLU A 726 37.18 48.02 -5.03
N CYS A 727 37.84 47.53 -3.98
CA CYS A 727 39.29 47.36 -3.94
C CYS A 727 39.80 46.44 -5.06
N LYS A 728 39.13 45.31 -5.30
CA LYS A 728 39.49 44.40 -6.41
C LYS A 728 39.32 45.07 -7.77
N LYS A 729 38.22 45.81 -7.97
CA LYS A 729 37.95 46.50 -9.23
C LYS A 729 38.97 47.55 -9.56
N VAL A 730 39.30 48.38 -8.59
CA VAL A 730 40.25 49.48 -8.76
C VAL A 730 41.70 49.00 -8.91
N GLY A 731 42.04 47.93 -8.18
CA GLY A 731 43.36 47.31 -8.23
C GLY A 731 43.54 46.24 -9.30
N ALA A 732 42.65 46.11 -10.26
CA ALA A 732 42.38 44.94 -11.13
C ALA A 732 43.61 44.26 -11.74
N ASN A 733 44.72 44.96 -12.00
CA ASN A 733 45.91 44.38 -12.60
C ASN A 733 47.03 44.02 -11.60
N GLN A 734 46.94 44.46 -10.36
CA GLN A 734 47.96 44.29 -9.34
C GLN A 734 47.45 43.70 -8.05
N VAL A 735 46.17 43.92 -7.71
CA VAL A 735 45.58 43.38 -6.50
C VAL A 735 45.05 41.96 -6.80
N VAL A 736 45.83 40.97 -6.37
CA VAL A 736 45.51 39.55 -6.57
C VAL A 736 44.68 38.98 -5.43
N GLY A 737 44.62 39.63 -4.28
CA GLY A 737 43.83 39.19 -3.13
C GLY A 737 43.39 40.37 -2.26
N VAL A 738 42.20 40.28 -1.71
CA VAL A 738 41.65 41.26 -0.74
C VAL A 738 40.99 40.46 0.37
N ASN A 739 41.43 40.64 1.61
CA ASN A 739 40.90 39.92 2.76
C ASN A 739 40.50 40.91 3.87
N LEU A 740 39.29 40.71 4.40
CA LEU A 740 38.83 41.38 5.60
C LEU A 740 39.28 40.51 6.79
N PHE A 741 40.15 41.06 7.68
CA PHE A 741 40.69 40.30 8.79
C PHE A 741 40.28 40.84 10.17
N ASP A 742 39.69 42.03 10.25
CA ASP A 742 39.13 42.56 11.50
C ASP A 742 37.95 43.51 11.23
N VAL A 743 36.96 43.48 12.13
CA VAL A 743 35.81 44.41 12.15
C VAL A 743 35.72 44.98 13.56
N TYR A 744 36.04 46.27 13.71
CA TYR A 744 36.07 46.90 15.00
C TYR A 744 34.92 47.91 15.19
N ARG A 745 34.28 47.82 16.34
CA ARG A 745 33.29 48.75 16.84
C ARG A 745 33.69 49.11 18.27
N GLY A 746 33.92 50.32 18.57
CA GLY A 746 34.34 50.73 19.90
C GLY A 746 35.00 52.10 19.99
N LYS A 747 35.84 52.32 21.01
CA LYS A 747 36.47 53.60 21.28
C LYS A 747 37.29 54.06 20.08
N GLY A 748 36.99 55.26 19.59
CA GLY A 748 37.64 55.84 18.41
C GLY A 748 36.89 55.64 17.08
N VAL A 749 35.75 54.93 17.09
CA VAL A 749 34.81 54.82 15.95
C VAL A 749 33.47 55.42 16.40
N ALA A 750 32.92 56.34 15.58
CA ALA A 750 31.65 57.03 15.91
C ALA A 750 30.49 56.04 15.96
N GLU A 751 29.47 56.36 16.72
CA GLU A 751 28.23 55.55 16.76
C GLU A 751 27.58 55.50 15.34
N GLY A 752 27.12 54.34 14.91
CA GLY A 752 26.59 54.10 13.56
C GLY A 752 27.66 53.84 12.50
N TYR A 753 28.92 53.73 12.92
CA TYR A 753 30.05 53.41 12.04
C TYR A 753 30.79 52.14 12.52
N LYS A 754 31.53 51.51 11.59
CA LYS A 754 32.42 50.39 11.83
C LYS A 754 33.76 50.61 11.14
N SER A 755 34.84 50.08 11.72
CA SER A 755 36.15 50.05 11.10
C SER A 755 36.43 48.67 10.52
N LEU A 756 36.76 48.61 9.24
CA LEU A 756 37.10 47.40 8.51
C LEU A 756 38.61 47.36 8.28
N ALA A 757 39.33 46.37 8.81
CA ALA A 757 40.73 46.16 8.55
C ALA A 757 40.88 45.16 7.37
N ILE A 758 41.46 45.62 6.30
CA ILE A 758 41.56 44.97 5.00
C ILE A 758 43.00 44.81 4.60
N SER A 759 43.40 43.58 4.22
CA SER A 759 44.71 43.36 3.58
C SER A 759 44.55 43.31 2.07
N LEU A 760 45.33 44.07 1.38
CA LEU A 760 45.51 44.06 -0.07
C LEU A 760 46.77 43.27 -0.42
N ILE A 761 46.65 42.23 -1.23
CA ILE A 761 47.74 41.44 -1.72
C ILE A 761 48.03 41.89 -3.16
N LEU A 762 49.24 42.44 -3.38
CA LEU A 762 49.62 42.99 -4.65
C LEU A 762 50.74 42.14 -5.28
N GLN A 763 50.56 41.77 -6.53
CA GLN A 763 51.56 40.99 -7.29
C GLN A 763 51.44 41.26 -8.79
N ASP A 764 52.50 41.10 -9.51
CA ASP A 764 52.54 41.12 -10.97
C ASP A 764 53.11 39.79 -11.50
N THR A 765 52.65 39.35 -12.66
CA THR A 765 53.14 38.10 -13.28
C THR A 765 54.44 38.25 -14.05
N GLY A 766 54.81 39.50 -14.48
CA GLY A 766 55.93 39.76 -15.33
C GLY A 766 57.15 40.34 -14.60
N ARG A 767 56.99 40.90 -13.40
CA ARG A 767 58.03 41.54 -12.63
C ARG A 767 57.74 41.73 -11.15
N THR A 768 58.78 42.07 -10.37
CA THR A 768 58.57 42.56 -8.99
C THR A 768 57.97 43.93 -8.99
N LEU A 769 56.95 44.20 -8.19
CA LEU A 769 56.39 45.56 -8.03
C LEU A 769 57.32 46.45 -7.20
N GLU A 770 57.45 47.70 -7.61
CA GLU A 770 58.22 48.72 -6.87
C GLU A 770 57.35 49.38 -5.80
N GLU A 771 57.96 49.91 -4.73
CA GLU A 771 57.26 50.47 -3.59
C GLU A 771 56.31 51.62 -4.00
N ASP A 772 56.74 52.52 -4.93
CA ASP A 772 55.93 53.61 -5.42
C ASP A 772 54.65 53.14 -6.15
N GLU A 773 54.76 52.05 -6.89
CA GLU A 773 53.64 51.48 -7.59
C GLU A 773 52.60 50.85 -6.61
N ILE A 774 53.10 50.14 -5.59
CA ILE A 774 52.32 49.58 -4.51
C ILE A 774 51.57 50.68 -3.76
N ALA A 775 52.28 51.72 -3.35
CA ALA A 775 51.72 52.89 -2.68
C ALA A 775 50.66 53.60 -3.53
N ALA A 776 50.92 53.74 -4.82
CA ALA A 776 49.97 54.40 -5.75
C ALA A 776 48.69 53.58 -5.91
N THR A 777 48.79 52.21 -5.97
CA THR A 777 47.64 51.35 -6.07
C THR A 777 46.82 51.34 -4.78
N VAL A 778 47.44 51.29 -3.61
CA VAL A 778 46.77 51.43 -2.33
C VAL A 778 46.05 52.80 -2.23
N ALA A 779 46.71 53.85 -2.62
CA ALA A 779 46.09 55.18 -2.62
C ALA A 779 44.87 55.32 -3.56
N LYS A 780 44.90 54.64 -4.72
CA LYS A 780 43.75 54.56 -5.63
C LYS A 780 42.57 53.80 -4.95
N CYS A 781 42.81 52.67 -4.28
CA CYS A 781 41.79 51.97 -3.53
C CYS A 781 41.18 52.85 -2.45
N VAL A 782 41.98 53.48 -1.63
CA VAL A 782 41.50 54.38 -0.56
C VAL A 782 40.66 55.54 -1.13
N THR A 783 41.09 56.14 -2.21
CA THR A 783 40.38 57.24 -2.88
C THR A 783 39.00 56.78 -3.38
N ALA A 784 38.96 55.61 -4.04
CA ALA A 784 37.72 55.04 -4.52
C ALA A 784 36.73 54.69 -3.37
N LEU A 785 37.23 54.17 -2.27
CA LEU A 785 36.43 53.90 -1.09
C LEU A 785 35.86 55.15 -0.46
N LYS A 786 36.66 56.24 -0.43
CA LYS A 786 36.26 57.58 0.06
C LYS A 786 35.15 58.17 -0.83
N GLU A 787 35.32 58.08 -2.12
CA GLU A 787 34.37 58.66 -3.09
C GLU A 787 33.04 57.95 -3.11
N ARG A 788 33.10 56.60 -3.09
CA ARG A 788 31.91 55.79 -3.25
C ARG A 788 31.16 55.52 -1.94
N PHE A 789 31.89 55.32 -0.84
CA PHE A 789 31.30 54.91 0.45
C PHE A 789 31.51 55.93 1.56
N GLN A 790 32.11 57.09 1.25
CA GLN A 790 32.48 58.07 2.24
C GLN A 790 33.38 57.54 3.36
N ALA A 791 34.19 56.55 3.00
CA ALA A 791 35.12 55.93 3.91
C ALA A 791 36.25 56.89 4.35
N SER A 792 36.63 56.79 5.61
CA SER A 792 37.83 57.51 6.13
C SER A 792 38.84 56.49 6.64
N LEU A 793 40.14 56.78 6.47
CA LEU A 793 41.19 55.96 7.06
C LEU A 793 41.16 56.18 8.59
N ARG A 794 41.41 55.07 9.29
CA ARG A 794 41.66 55.05 10.72
C ARG A 794 43.18 55.04 10.94
N ASP A 795 43.65 56.03 11.68
CA ASP A 795 45.08 56.12 12.09
C ASP A 795 45.47 55.06 13.10
#